data_9b6e59a6ff83f646eae913dfa7bbb84a
#
_entry.id   9b6e59a6ff83f646eae913dfa7bbb84a
#
_cell.length_a   1.000
_cell.length_b   1.000
_cell.length_c   1.000
_cell.angle_alpha   90.00
_cell.angle_beta   90.00
_cell.angle_gamma   90.00
#
_symmetry.space_group_name_H-M   'P 1'
#
loop_
_entity.id
_entity.type
_entity.pdbx_description
1 polymer ?
#
loop_
_entity_poly.entity_id
_entity_poly.type
_entity_poly.pdbx_seq_one_letter_code
_entity_poly.pdbx_strand_id
1 'polypeptide(L)'
;MTEHQCSAVRWFTQRADRRVLLKASAALAAMSALPASSWLSNASAQDAPETLSGYFSEVLQGDFTAAATGPKEFQADIAFTAIAPHWAGTAPEGGQVSFSLSFDGETWGDPVTVGVAEDGRGDDRDGRYFAQLVVAGGEQFVRYETLDASGNATTLPDLVFTYIDSTAGPTTADVDSGFSTAAVTSPTIISRAAWGCNEALTHEDENPSKPLIWPAEYETVKHVIIHHSVTTNKQDPIVAIRAIYYYHAITRGWGDIGYNYLVDYLGNVYEGRFGGENVVAGHAFQYNHGSAGICAMGTFSSVDVTPEAQAGLIWITAWAGRNLDPLGESFFIDTDNVPTICGHRDVLDTDCPGDVLWSDLPFIRVSVKDVLDGVTEPGIPGAYKDGDRIVVTTEGANLRSSPTTGASIVASLSTGTKGTVTDGPVSADGYTWYEISTASYTGWMASFLFEKDSSTPTGKFNIGDTVKVSTDNLNLRSSASTGASIVATMPNGTTGTVQDGPASGSGYTWYKLSTTYGTGWAVQDYLVKSTPSKPPGQFAKGDVVYVNDNDVALRSAAGTSKSLIATMNKGTKLTITYAYNRANGFEWYKVTGPYGAGWVAGAYLSSTPVTNVKPIKIGFTVYVNDGPLNMRSSPSTSASIVNVLPTDAKLQVADGPRTANGYTWWKLRSSKWGTGWVVANYIGRR
;
A
#
# COMPACT_ATOMS: atom_id res chain seq x y z
N MET A 1 -13.35 60.74 -29.23
CA MET A 1 -12.03 61.23 -28.90
C MET A 1 -11.95 61.24 -27.39
N THR A 2 -11.38 60.27 -26.82
CA THR A 2 -10.00 60.11 -26.41
C THR A 2 -9.72 58.62 -26.04
N GLU A 3 -8.65 58.15 -26.60
CA GLU A 3 -8.06 56.81 -26.35
C GLU A 3 -7.55 56.70 -24.90
N HIS A 4 -7.73 55.58 -24.28
CA HIS A 4 -6.89 55.13 -23.18
C HIS A 4 -6.12 53.88 -23.62
N GLN A 5 -4.79 54.10 -23.77
CA GLN A 5 -3.81 53.07 -24.05
C GLN A 5 -3.57 52.22 -22.82
N CYS A 6 -3.67 50.93 -23.01
CA CYS A 6 -3.06 49.92 -22.12
C CYS A 6 -1.53 50.01 -22.24
N SER A 7 -0.83 50.30 -21.17
CA SER A 7 0.62 50.19 -21.09
C SER A 7 1.00 48.86 -20.45
N ALA A 8 1.52 47.95 -21.27
CA ALA A 8 2.16 46.74 -20.80
C ALA A 8 3.51 47.11 -20.14
N VAL A 9 3.70 46.78 -18.89
CA VAL A 9 4.98 46.91 -18.19
C VAL A 9 5.69 45.57 -18.31
N ARG A 10 6.74 45.56 -19.15
CA ARG A 10 7.71 44.45 -19.20
C ARG A 10 8.71 44.60 -18.05
N TRP A 11 8.84 43.62 -17.19
CA TRP A 11 9.93 43.48 -16.24
C TRP A 11 10.94 42.43 -16.69
N PHE A 12 12.19 42.74 -16.56
CA PHE A 12 13.34 41.93 -17.01
C PHE A 12 13.64 40.80 -16.02
N THR A 13 13.87 39.62 -16.54
CA THR A 13 14.39 38.45 -15.82
C THR A 13 15.86 38.65 -15.44
N GLN A 14 16.18 38.57 -14.14
CA GLN A 14 17.53 38.26 -13.65
C GLN A 14 17.55 36.80 -13.15
N ARG A 15 18.40 36.00 -13.76
CA ARG A 15 18.69 34.63 -13.32
C ARG A 15 19.46 34.64 -11.99
N ALA A 16 18.92 34.06 -10.94
CA ALA A 16 19.62 33.86 -9.70
C ALA A 16 20.50 32.58 -9.76
N ASP A 17 21.68 32.69 -9.16
CA ASP A 17 22.75 31.66 -9.19
C ASP A 17 22.43 30.47 -8.27
N ARG A 18 22.59 29.26 -8.77
CA ARG A 18 22.31 27.97 -8.09
C ARG A 18 23.13 27.69 -6.81
N ARG A 19 24.02 28.57 -6.42
CA ARG A 19 24.93 28.38 -5.25
C ARG A 19 24.35 28.77 -3.89
N VAL A 20 23.19 29.38 -3.84
CA VAL A 20 22.56 29.86 -2.60
C VAL A 20 21.66 28.78 -1.97
N LEU A 21 21.21 27.76 -2.73
CA LEU A 21 20.32 26.71 -2.29
C LEU A 21 20.94 25.63 -1.37
N LEU A 22 22.25 25.55 -1.26
CA LEU A 22 22.96 24.48 -0.52
C LEU A 22 23.27 24.80 0.95
N LYS A 23 22.83 25.91 1.51
CA LYS A 23 23.11 26.29 2.92
C LYS A 23 21.90 26.25 3.86
N ALA A 24 20.69 25.99 3.38
CA ALA A 24 19.48 25.88 4.21
C ALA A 24 19.20 24.47 4.78
N SER A 25 19.90 23.43 4.31
CA SER A 25 19.63 22.03 4.68
C SER A 25 20.22 21.56 6.01
N ALA A 26 20.88 22.41 6.79
CA ALA A 26 21.61 21.98 7.99
C ALA A 26 20.90 22.25 9.33
N ALA A 27 19.72 22.84 9.34
CA ALA A 27 19.03 23.25 10.57
C ALA A 27 17.84 22.35 11.01
N LEU A 28 17.43 21.35 10.23
CA LEU A 28 16.25 20.50 10.53
C LEU A 28 16.56 19.15 11.19
N ALA A 29 17.79 18.83 11.53
CA ALA A 29 18.18 17.50 12.02
C ALA A 29 18.16 17.30 13.55
N ALA A 30 17.56 18.19 14.33
CA ALA A 30 17.69 18.17 15.80
C ALA A 30 16.38 17.97 16.58
N MET A 31 15.28 17.48 16.00
CA MET A 31 13.99 17.33 16.71
C MET A 31 13.41 15.89 16.70
N SER A 32 14.19 14.89 16.87
CA SER A 32 13.68 13.51 16.95
C SER A 32 13.96 12.85 18.30
N ALA A 33 13.24 13.21 19.36
CA ALA A 33 13.06 12.36 20.55
C ALA A 33 12.15 12.99 21.62
N LEU A 34 10.83 12.95 21.45
CA LEU A 34 9.88 13.15 22.55
C LEU A 34 8.59 12.33 22.29
N PRO A 35 7.88 11.86 23.33
CA PRO A 35 6.68 11.03 23.16
C PRO A 35 5.48 11.80 22.57
N ALA A 36 4.65 11.11 21.80
CA ALA A 36 3.56 11.66 20.98
C ALA A 36 2.59 12.62 21.70
N SER A 37 2.35 12.44 23.01
CA SER A 37 1.47 13.29 23.79
C SER A 37 2.00 14.70 24.07
N SER A 38 3.28 14.96 23.86
CA SER A 38 3.90 16.28 24.06
C SER A 38 3.95 17.14 22.79
N TRP A 39 3.66 16.58 21.61
CA TRP A 39 3.74 17.28 20.33
C TRP A 39 2.43 18.00 19.96
N LEU A 40 1.31 17.53 20.47
CA LEU A 40 0.00 18.12 20.18
C LEU A 40 -0.25 19.50 20.84
N SER A 41 0.62 19.93 21.75
CA SER A 41 0.41 21.16 22.52
C SER A 41 1.22 22.39 22.11
N ASN A 42 2.18 22.29 21.16
CA ASN A 42 3.15 23.36 20.91
C ASN A 42 3.39 23.73 19.42
N ALA A 43 2.56 23.35 18.49
CA ALA A 43 2.64 23.90 17.14
C ALA A 43 1.82 25.20 17.06
N SER A 44 2.30 26.25 17.67
CA SER A 44 1.84 27.61 17.34
C SER A 44 2.55 28.04 16.05
N ALA A 45 1.82 28.58 15.09
CA ALA A 45 2.32 29.13 13.85
C ALA A 45 3.15 30.43 14.06
N GLN A 46 4.00 30.46 15.06
CA GLN A 46 4.91 31.56 15.37
C GLN A 46 6.32 31.03 15.38
N ASP A 47 6.95 30.94 14.23
CA ASP A 47 8.38 31.10 13.98
C ASP A 47 8.68 30.60 12.56
N ALA A 48 8.11 31.28 11.56
CA ALA A 48 8.65 31.20 10.21
C ALA A 48 9.99 31.96 10.19
N PRO A 49 11.08 31.35 9.70
CA PRO A 49 12.32 32.13 9.55
C PRO A 49 12.08 33.27 8.55
N GLU A 50 12.27 34.51 9.01
CA GLU A 50 12.29 35.72 8.20
C GLU A 50 13.42 35.64 7.19
N THR A 51 13.28 34.94 6.08
CA THR A 51 14.10 35.17 4.86
C THR A 51 13.76 34.15 3.78
N LEU A 52 12.55 34.17 3.26
CA LEU A 52 12.28 33.71 1.89
C LEU A 52 11.60 34.85 1.10
N SER A 53 12.16 36.04 1.15
CA SER A 53 11.80 37.11 0.25
C SER A 53 12.38 36.82 -1.13
N GLY A 54 11.57 36.30 -2.05
CA GLY A 54 12.01 36.24 -3.42
C GLY A 54 11.34 35.19 -4.36
N TYR A 55 10.44 34.38 -3.90
CA TYR A 55 9.67 33.47 -4.79
C TYR A 55 8.19 33.87 -4.80
N PHE A 56 7.87 34.87 -5.61
CA PHE A 56 6.49 35.06 -6.04
C PHE A 56 6.28 34.18 -7.27
N SER A 57 5.40 33.19 -7.19
CA SER A 57 4.93 32.49 -8.36
C SER A 57 4.05 33.48 -9.15
N GLU A 58 4.48 33.86 -10.34
CA GLU A 58 3.64 34.65 -11.24
C GLU A 58 2.62 33.70 -11.86
N VAL A 59 1.39 33.73 -11.33
CA VAL A 59 0.26 33.03 -11.92
C VAL A 59 -0.30 33.94 -13.01
N LEU A 60 -0.43 33.40 -14.23
CA LEU A 60 -1.04 34.14 -15.34
C LEU A 60 -2.51 33.77 -15.42
N GLN A 61 -3.35 34.76 -15.65
CA GLN A 61 -4.80 34.59 -15.90
C GLN A 61 -5.17 35.22 -17.22
N GLY A 62 -6.10 34.58 -17.91
CA GLY A 62 -6.82 35.17 -19.03
C GLY A 62 -8.32 34.85 -18.93
N ASP A 63 -9.12 35.68 -19.54
CA ASP A 63 -10.56 35.54 -19.58
C ASP A 63 -11.07 35.53 -21.03
N PHE A 64 -11.98 34.59 -21.33
CA PHE A 64 -12.71 34.56 -22.57
C PHE A 64 -14.20 34.77 -22.30
N THR A 65 -14.75 35.89 -22.80
CA THR A 65 -16.18 36.14 -22.73
C THR A 65 -16.89 35.50 -23.92
N ALA A 66 -17.77 34.55 -23.64
CA ALA A 66 -18.52 33.83 -24.65
C ALA A 66 -19.59 34.74 -25.31
N ALA A 67 -19.60 34.80 -26.64
CA ALA A 67 -20.66 35.52 -27.36
C ALA A 67 -21.98 34.74 -27.25
N ALA A 68 -23.11 35.47 -27.16
CA ALA A 68 -24.43 34.87 -27.11
C ALA A 68 -24.77 34.05 -28.38
N THR A 69 -24.16 34.40 -29.50
CA THR A 69 -24.24 33.70 -30.79
C THR A 69 -22.88 33.64 -31.43
N GLY A 70 -22.39 32.44 -31.77
CA GLY A 70 -21.08 32.26 -32.39
C GLY A 70 -20.56 30.84 -32.27
N PRO A 71 -19.36 30.59 -32.77
CA PRO A 71 -18.74 29.27 -32.60
C PRO A 71 -18.57 28.97 -31.11
N LYS A 72 -18.90 27.77 -30.72
CA LYS A 72 -18.73 27.23 -29.36
C LYS A 72 -17.30 26.72 -29.14
N GLU A 73 -16.32 27.43 -29.72
CA GLU A 73 -14.91 27.11 -29.63
C GLU A 73 -14.10 28.41 -29.48
N PHE A 74 -13.02 28.37 -28.70
CA PHE A 74 -12.05 29.45 -28.64
C PHE A 74 -10.63 28.92 -28.38
N GLN A 75 -9.64 29.73 -28.71
CA GLN A 75 -8.25 29.52 -28.32
C GLN A 75 -7.88 30.55 -27.24
N ALA A 76 -7.37 30.04 -26.11
CA ALA A 76 -6.80 30.87 -25.08
C ALA A 76 -5.47 31.49 -25.55
N ASP A 77 -5.12 32.67 -25.05
CA ASP A 77 -3.86 33.35 -25.35
C ASP A 77 -2.65 32.78 -24.60
N ILE A 78 -2.90 31.96 -23.59
CA ILE A 78 -1.90 31.19 -22.85
C ILE A 78 -2.24 29.70 -22.81
N ALA A 79 -1.25 28.83 -22.67
CA ALA A 79 -1.46 27.46 -22.22
C ALA A 79 -1.86 27.52 -20.74
N PHE A 80 -2.90 26.77 -20.35
CA PHE A 80 -3.41 26.89 -18.99
C PHE A 80 -3.36 25.57 -18.23
N THR A 81 -3.18 25.65 -16.92
CA THR A 81 -3.19 24.51 -16.01
C THR A 81 -4.54 24.32 -15.33
N ALA A 82 -5.42 25.29 -15.42
CA ALA A 82 -6.78 25.21 -14.90
C ALA A 82 -7.72 26.16 -15.66
N ILE A 83 -9.01 25.82 -15.67
CA ILE A 83 -10.07 26.60 -16.31
C ILE A 83 -11.36 26.49 -15.50
N ALA A 84 -12.08 27.61 -15.36
CA ALA A 84 -13.39 27.64 -14.70
C ALA A 84 -14.37 28.56 -15.45
N PRO A 85 -15.52 28.07 -15.88
CA PRO A 85 -16.58 28.95 -16.38
C PRO A 85 -17.34 29.61 -15.22
N HIS A 86 -17.82 30.83 -15.46
CA HIS A 86 -18.73 31.54 -14.56
C HIS A 86 -19.69 32.42 -15.37
N TRP A 87 -20.88 32.70 -14.86
CA TRP A 87 -21.91 33.42 -15.56
C TRP A 87 -22.77 34.29 -14.65
N ALA A 88 -23.60 35.16 -15.22
CA ALA A 88 -24.44 36.05 -14.43
C ALA A 88 -25.47 35.29 -13.58
N GLY A 89 -25.62 35.70 -12.33
CA GLY A 89 -26.54 35.09 -11.37
C GLY A 89 -28.05 35.22 -11.72
N THR A 90 -28.37 35.83 -12.87
CA THR A 90 -29.71 35.85 -13.45
C THR A 90 -30.03 34.65 -14.35
N ALA A 91 -29.08 33.74 -14.53
CA ALA A 91 -29.28 32.51 -15.26
C ALA A 91 -30.30 31.58 -14.57
N PRO A 92 -30.96 30.67 -15.33
CA PRO A 92 -31.79 29.63 -14.74
C PRO A 92 -30.98 28.81 -13.69
N GLU A 93 -31.65 28.47 -12.60
CA GLU A 93 -31.09 27.57 -11.58
C GLU A 93 -30.65 26.23 -12.22
N GLY A 94 -29.49 25.69 -11.80
CA GLY A 94 -28.95 24.43 -12.32
C GLY A 94 -28.29 24.55 -13.70
N GLY A 95 -27.86 25.73 -14.12
CA GLY A 95 -27.08 25.92 -15.35
C GLY A 95 -25.73 25.16 -15.26
N GLN A 96 -25.34 24.56 -16.40
CA GLN A 96 -24.10 23.77 -16.52
C GLN A 96 -23.34 24.14 -17.80
N VAL A 97 -22.03 23.91 -17.79
CA VAL A 97 -21.18 24.04 -18.97
C VAL A 97 -20.47 22.70 -19.21
N SER A 98 -20.66 22.16 -20.42
CA SER A 98 -19.91 20.98 -20.85
C SER A 98 -18.85 21.44 -21.83
N PHE A 99 -17.59 21.04 -21.62
CA PHE A 99 -16.50 21.44 -22.49
C PHE A 99 -15.42 20.38 -22.62
N SER A 100 -14.77 20.36 -23.79
CA SER A 100 -13.58 19.56 -24.06
C SER A 100 -12.38 20.48 -24.29
N LEU A 101 -11.20 19.99 -23.91
CA LEU A 101 -9.93 20.67 -24.04
C LEU A 101 -9.09 20.04 -25.16
N SER A 102 -8.22 20.82 -25.78
CA SER A 102 -7.30 20.37 -26.81
C SER A 102 -5.98 21.15 -26.81
N PHE A 103 -4.88 20.48 -27.15
CA PHE A 103 -3.56 21.12 -27.34
C PHE A 103 -3.41 21.74 -28.74
N ASP A 104 -4.07 21.20 -29.75
CA ASP A 104 -3.86 21.50 -31.18
C ASP A 104 -5.12 22.06 -31.89
N GLY A 105 -6.27 22.03 -31.22
CA GLY A 105 -7.57 22.39 -31.78
C GLY A 105 -8.18 21.33 -32.72
N GLU A 106 -7.48 20.21 -32.94
CA GLU A 106 -7.91 19.12 -33.83
C GLU A 106 -8.28 17.87 -33.02
N THR A 107 -7.45 17.49 -32.03
CA THR A 107 -7.65 16.32 -31.16
C THR A 107 -8.24 16.77 -29.83
N TRP A 108 -9.44 16.32 -29.52
CA TRP A 108 -10.20 16.75 -28.36
C TRP A 108 -10.26 15.67 -27.28
N GLY A 109 -10.07 16.07 -26.01
CA GLY A 109 -10.32 15.23 -24.85
C GLY A 109 -11.83 14.96 -24.65
N ASP A 110 -12.13 14.03 -23.76
CA ASP A 110 -13.51 13.75 -23.35
C ASP A 110 -14.15 15.01 -22.73
N PRO A 111 -15.45 15.25 -22.95
CA PRO A 111 -16.14 16.39 -22.40
C PRO A 111 -16.27 16.28 -20.87
N VAL A 112 -16.01 17.38 -20.18
CA VAL A 112 -16.24 17.56 -18.75
C VAL A 112 -17.43 18.49 -18.58
N THR A 113 -18.41 18.10 -17.77
CA THR A 113 -19.58 18.93 -17.46
C THR A 113 -19.46 19.43 -16.02
N VAL A 114 -19.52 20.74 -15.84
CA VAL A 114 -19.45 21.41 -14.54
C VAL A 114 -20.69 22.26 -14.31
N GLY A 115 -21.24 22.16 -13.11
CA GLY A 115 -22.31 23.01 -12.59
C GLY A 115 -21.77 24.09 -11.65
N VAL A 116 -22.66 24.80 -10.99
CA VAL A 116 -22.32 25.78 -9.96
C VAL A 116 -21.56 25.09 -8.84
N ALA A 117 -20.43 25.62 -8.45
CA ALA A 117 -19.67 25.15 -7.29
C ALA A 117 -20.46 25.44 -6.01
N GLU A 118 -20.68 24.43 -5.21
CA GLU A 118 -21.48 24.54 -3.98
C GLU A 118 -20.61 24.79 -2.75
N ASP A 119 -19.28 24.75 -2.92
CA ASP A 119 -18.33 25.20 -1.93
C ASP A 119 -18.35 26.73 -1.84
N GLY A 120 -17.93 27.28 -0.69
CA GLY A 120 -17.66 28.69 -0.64
C GLY A 120 -18.09 29.43 0.61
N ARG A 121 -17.91 30.74 0.53
CA ARG A 121 -18.25 31.71 1.57
C ARG A 121 -19.69 32.22 1.47
N GLY A 122 -20.30 32.10 0.30
CA GLY A 122 -21.62 32.66 -0.03
C GLY A 122 -21.59 34.15 -0.41
N ASP A 123 -20.42 34.74 -0.55
CA ASP A 123 -20.21 36.12 -0.98
C ASP A 123 -19.35 36.21 -2.24
N ASP A 124 -19.61 35.32 -3.19
CA ASP A 124 -18.95 35.32 -4.48
C ASP A 124 -19.06 36.67 -5.20
N ARG A 125 -18.00 37.01 -5.92
CA ARG A 125 -17.82 38.30 -6.56
C ARG A 125 -18.96 38.61 -7.54
N ASP A 126 -19.47 39.83 -7.48
CA ASP A 126 -20.39 40.40 -8.45
C ASP A 126 -21.74 39.66 -8.65
N GLY A 127 -22.15 38.82 -7.69
CA GLY A 127 -23.38 38.04 -7.78
C GLY A 127 -23.42 37.09 -8.99
N ARG A 128 -22.27 36.52 -9.34
CA ARG A 128 -22.14 35.53 -10.41
C ARG A 128 -22.23 34.10 -9.86
N TYR A 129 -22.59 33.19 -10.72
CA TYR A 129 -22.42 31.76 -10.48
C TYR A 129 -21.06 31.32 -10.97
N PHE A 130 -20.26 30.72 -10.13
CA PHE A 130 -18.94 30.14 -10.44
C PHE A 130 -19.05 28.63 -10.50
N ALA A 131 -18.60 28.03 -11.60
CA ALA A 131 -18.54 26.58 -11.72
C ALA A 131 -17.29 26.02 -11.02
N GLN A 132 -17.25 24.70 -10.89
CA GLN A 132 -16.09 23.99 -10.38
C GLN A 132 -14.87 24.25 -11.28
N LEU A 133 -13.70 24.43 -10.64
CA LEU A 133 -12.42 24.57 -11.34
C LEU A 133 -12.02 23.22 -11.94
N VAL A 134 -11.74 23.20 -13.23
CA VAL A 134 -11.20 22.03 -13.92
C VAL A 134 -9.71 22.21 -14.15
N VAL A 135 -8.94 21.24 -13.70
CA VAL A 135 -7.49 21.21 -13.91
C VAL A 135 -7.19 20.71 -15.32
N ALA A 136 -6.25 21.38 -15.97
CA ALA A 136 -5.82 21.16 -17.35
C ALA A 136 -4.33 20.79 -17.40
N GLY A 137 -3.88 20.24 -18.51
CA GLY A 137 -2.50 19.78 -18.72
C GLY A 137 -1.64 20.73 -19.55
N GLY A 138 -2.08 21.97 -19.77
CA GLY A 138 -1.40 22.95 -20.65
C GLY A 138 -2.10 23.09 -22.02
N GLU A 139 -3.36 22.71 -22.12
CA GLU A 139 -4.18 22.91 -23.30
C GLU A 139 -4.38 24.42 -23.57
N GLN A 140 -4.76 24.74 -24.81
CA GLN A 140 -5.04 26.13 -25.23
C GLN A 140 -6.39 26.25 -25.95
N PHE A 141 -7.01 25.16 -26.36
CA PHE A 141 -8.26 25.19 -27.11
C PHE A 141 -9.40 24.63 -26.28
N VAL A 142 -10.54 25.30 -26.33
CA VAL A 142 -11.76 24.94 -25.60
C VAL A 142 -12.93 24.87 -26.58
N ARG A 143 -13.63 23.72 -26.57
CA ARG A 143 -14.92 23.54 -27.22
C ARG A 143 -15.98 23.35 -26.16
N TYR A 144 -17.09 24.07 -26.20
CA TYR A 144 -18.06 24.06 -25.13
C TYR A 144 -19.53 24.11 -25.61
N GLU A 145 -20.40 23.66 -24.73
CA GLU A 145 -21.86 23.87 -24.83
C GLU A 145 -22.42 24.25 -23.46
N THR A 146 -23.57 24.92 -23.46
CA THR A 146 -24.23 25.36 -22.24
C THR A 146 -25.54 24.62 -22.07
N LEU A 147 -25.78 24.07 -20.87
CA LEU A 147 -26.88 23.15 -20.59
C LEU A 147 -27.73 23.66 -19.41
N ASP A 148 -29.01 23.29 -19.38
CA ASP A 148 -29.85 23.40 -18.19
C ASP A 148 -29.65 22.19 -17.25
N ALA A 149 -30.28 22.20 -16.08
CA ALA A 149 -30.26 21.10 -15.12
C ALA A 149 -30.71 19.73 -15.67
N SER A 150 -31.44 19.72 -16.79
CA SER A 150 -31.91 18.50 -17.46
C SER A 150 -30.96 18.05 -18.58
N GLY A 151 -29.86 18.76 -18.81
CA GLY A 151 -28.90 18.50 -19.89
C GLY A 151 -29.34 19.01 -21.28
N ASN A 152 -30.34 19.87 -21.36
CA ASN A 152 -30.73 20.47 -22.64
C ASN A 152 -29.94 21.75 -22.91
N ALA A 153 -29.67 22.01 -24.20
CA ALA A 153 -28.98 23.23 -24.58
C ALA A 153 -29.72 24.48 -24.12
N THR A 154 -29.04 25.38 -23.45
CA THR A 154 -29.58 26.64 -22.93
C THR A 154 -28.60 27.79 -23.15
N THR A 155 -28.97 29.00 -22.74
CA THR A 155 -28.06 30.16 -22.76
C THR A 155 -27.74 30.57 -21.34
N LEU A 156 -26.46 30.68 -21.02
CA LEU A 156 -25.96 31.22 -19.76
C LEU A 156 -25.53 32.68 -20.01
N PRO A 157 -26.24 33.69 -19.44
CA PRO A 157 -25.91 35.09 -19.65
C PRO A 157 -24.50 35.45 -19.16
N ASP A 158 -23.79 36.28 -19.90
CA ASP A 158 -22.43 36.76 -19.56
C ASP A 158 -21.47 35.63 -19.16
N LEU A 159 -21.53 34.51 -19.90
CA LEU A 159 -20.61 33.39 -19.66
C LEU A 159 -19.17 33.83 -19.95
N VAL A 160 -18.32 33.62 -18.97
CA VAL A 160 -16.87 33.85 -19.05
C VAL A 160 -16.14 32.55 -18.68
N PHE A 161 -15.09 32.23 -19.39
CA PHE A 161 -14.12 31.22 -19.01
C PHE A 161 -12.90 31.91 -18.48
N THR A 162 -12.60 31.76 -17.20
CA THR A 162 -11.31 32.14 -16.62
C THR A 162 -10.36 30.97 -16.73
N TYR A 163 -9.20 31.17 -17.32
CA TYR A 163 -8.15 30.16 -17.43
C TYR A 163 -6.86 30.65 -16.78
N ILE A 164 -6.14 29.73 -16.13
CA ILE A 164 -5.06 30.01 -15.20
C ILE A 164 -3.83 29.16 -15.58
N ASP A 165 -2.67 29.82 -15.74
CA ASP A 165 -1.37 29.13 -15.77
C ASP A 165 -0.67 29.34 -14.44
N SER A 166 -0.53 28.27 -13.67
CA SER A 166 0.13 28.22 -12.36
C SER A 166 1.46 27.46 -12.39
N THR A 167 2.06 27.28 -13.56
CA THR A 167 3.33 26.52 -13.70
C THR A 167 4.54 27.27 -13.12
N ALA A 168 4.49 28.60 -13.07
CA ALA A 168 5.56 29.39 -12.49
C ALA A 168 5.63 29.17 -10.96
N GLY A 169 6.80 28.81 -10.45
CA GLY A 169 7.04 28.57 -9.02
C GLY A 169 7.54 27.15 -8.71
N PRO A 170 7.56 26.75 -7.42
CA PRO A 170 8.00 25.43 -7.02
C PRO A 170 7.07 24.33 -7.53
N THR A 171 7.61 23.12 -7.64
CA THR A 171 6.88 21.89 -7.92
C THR A 171 6.97 20.95 -6.72
N THR A 172 6.22 19.86 -6.72
CA THR A 172 6.31 18.85 -5.67
C THR A 172 7.72 18.26 -5.53
N ALA A 173 8.50 18.25 -6.61
CA ALA A 173 9.89 17.80 -6.58
C ALA A 173 10.86 18.81 -5.88
N ASP A 174 10.46 20.06 -5.73
CA ASP A 174 11.26 21.09 -5.09
C ASP A 174 10.99 21.22 -3.59
N VAL A 175 9.93 20.59 -3.11
CA VAL A 175 9.53 20.59 -1.71
C VAL A 175 9.94 19.27 -1.07
N ASP A 176 10.67 19.33 0.03
CA ASP A 176 11.02 18.14 0.80
C ASP A 176 9.73 17.58 1.45
N SER A 177 9.12 16.63 0.77
CA SER A 177 7.96 15.91 1.28
C SER A 177 8.45 14.99 2.39
N GLY A 178 8.33 15.41 3.64
CA GLY A 178 8.70 14.59 4.80
C GLY A 178 7.81 13.34 4.98
N PHE A 179 7.03 12.96 3.96
CA PHE A 179 6.18 11.80 3.99
C PHE A 179 7.01 10.53 3.72
N SER A 180 7.23 9.73 4.75
CA SER A 180 7.86 8.41 4.65
C SER A 180 6.84 7.35 5.06
N THR A 181 6.57 6.40 4.18
CA THR A 181 5.72 5.23 4.47
C THR A 181 6.27 4.32 5.56
N ALA A 182 7.45 4.59 6.08
CA ALA A 182 8.14 3.74 7.06
C ALA A 182 7.93 4.13 8.53
N ALA A 183 7.46 5.36 8.84
CA ALA A 183 7.13 5.77 10.21
C ALA A 183 6.22 7.01 10.17
N VAL A 184 4.94 6.81 10.29
CA VAL A 184 3.96 7.92 10.36
C VAL A 184 3.95 8.48 11.77
N THR A 185 4.90 9.36 12.05
CA THR A 185 4.87 10.22 13.22
C THR A 185 4.52 11.62 12.76
N SER A 186 3.30 12.08 12.94
CA SER A 186 2.79 13.42 12.64
C SER A 186 3.01 13.91 11.18
N PRO A 187 1.98 14.33 10.44
CA PRO A 187 2.18 14.84 9.09
C PRO A 187 3.01 16.14 9.16
N THR A 188 4.01 16.23 8.33
CA THR A 188 4.68 17.52 8.07
C THR A 188 3.73 18.34 7.19
N ILE A 189 3.18 19.42 7.72
CA ILE A 189 2.34 20.33 6.95
C ILE A 189 3.24 21.23 6.11
N ILE A 190 3.13 21.10 4.79
CA ILE A 190 3.85 21.94 3.84
C ILE A 190 3.24 23.35 3.91
N SER A 191 4.07 24.32 4.31
CA SER A 191 3.63 25.70 4.51
C SER A 191 3.24 26.39 3.22
N ARG A 192 2.44 27.44 3.32
CA ARG A 192 2.03 28.31 2.22
C ARG A 192 3.24 28.85 1.42
N ALA A 193 4.29 29.25 2.12
CA ALA A 193 5.52 29.69 1.48
C ALA A 193 6.21 28.58 0.67
N ALA A 194 6.20 27.33 1.16
CA ALA A 194 6.85 26.21 0.50
C ALA A 194 6.18 25.81 -0.82
N TRP A 195 4.82 25.86 -0.89
CA TRP A 195 4.12 25.60 -2.15
C TRP A 195 4.02 26.84 -3.06
N GLY A 196 4.66 27.95 -2.70
CA GLY A 196 4.74 29.15 -3.54
C GLY A 196 3.49 30.03 -3.52
N CYS A 197 2.80 30.10 -2.37
CA CYS A 197 1.70 31.02 -2.18
C CYS A 197 2.15 32.48 -2.38
N ASN A 198 1.45 33.22 -3.20
CA ASN A 198 1.63 34.65 -3.32
C ASN A 198 0.76 35.38 -2.30
N GLU A 199 1.29 35.62 -1.11
CA GLU A 199 0.53 36.28 -0.02
C GLU A 199 0.05 37.70 -0.35
N ALA A 200 0.56 38.34 -1.40
CA ALA A 200 0.03 39.64 -1.82
C ALA A 200 -1.44 39.56 -2.24
N LEU A 201 -1.88 38.42 -2.80
CA LEU A 201 -3.25 38.20 -3.25
C LEU A 201 -4.27 38.15 -2.11
N THR A 202 -3.82 37.99 -0.86
CA THR A 202 -4.71 38.06 0.32
C THR A 202 -5.07 39.49 0.72
N HIS A 203 -4.43 40.51 0.11
CA HIS A 203 -4.58 41.91 0.47
C HIS A 203 -5.27 42.69 -0.63
N GLU A 204 -5.96 43.78 -0.23
CA GLU A 204 -6.53 44.76 -1.17
C GLU A 204 -5.47 45.27 -2.14
N ASP A 205 -5.84 45.44 -3.42
CA ASP A 205 -4.96 45.85 -4.49
C ASP A 205 -3.66 45.01 -4.62
N GLU A 206 -3.68 43.76 -4.18
CA GLU A 206 -2.52 42.84 -4.18
C GLU A 206 -1.31 43.45 -3.48
N ASN A 207 -1.53 44.25 -2.47
CA ASN A 207 -0.52 45.00 -1.76
C ASN A 207 -0.44 44.60 -0.29
N PRO A 208 0.64 43.95 0.17
CA PRO A 208 0.80 43.54 1.56
C PRO A 208 0.74 44.68 2.61
N SER A 209 0.81 45.94 2.16
CA SER A 209 0.64 47.12 3.03
C SER A 209 -0.82 47.52 3.21
N LYS A 210 -1.74 46.90 2.49
CA LYS A 210 -3.19 47.09 2.58
C LYS A 210 -3.84 46.11 3.51
N PRO A 211 -5.10 46.34 3.95
CA PRO A 211 -5.86 45.35 4.70
C PRO A 211 -6.00 44.00 3.98
N LEU A 212 -6.18 42.95 4.76
CA LEU A 212 -6.58 41.66 4.23
C LEU A 212 -8.00 41.72 3.64
N ILE A 213 -8.22 41.16 2.47
CA ILE A 213 -9.55 41.01 1.84
C ILE A 213 -10.42 40.15 2.74
N TRP A 214 -9.81 39.09 3.30
CA TRP A 214 -10.49 38.18 4.21
C TRP A 214 -9.69 38.04 5.51
N PRO A 215 -9.94 38.86 6.52
CA PRO A 215 -9.32 38.76 7.85
C PRO A 215 -9.56 37.38 8.48
N ALA A 216 -8.58 36.90 9.22
CA ALA A 216 -8.71 35.62 9.91
C ALA A 216 -9.71 35.74 11.06
N GLU A 217 -10.67 34.84 11.09
CA GLU A 217 -11.58 34.60 12.20
C GLU A 217 -11.30 33.22 12.78
N TYR A 218 -11.55 33.02 14.08
CA TYR A 218 -11.20 31.78 14.75
C TYR A 218 -12.39 31.24 15.52
N GLU A 219 -12.67 29.95 15.29
CA GLU A 219 -13.69 29.23 16.03
C GLU A 219 -13.22 27.79 16.33
N THR A 220 -13.57 27.29 17.52
CA THR A 220 -13.25 25.92 17.90
C THR A 220 -13.92 24.93 16.92
N VAL A 221 -13.14 24.04 16.36
CA VAL A 221 -13.62 22.99 15.45
C VAL A 221 -14.54 22.03 16.20
N LYS A 222 -15.74 21.84 15.70
CA LYS A 222 -16.79 20.90 16.16
C LYS A 222 -17.01 19.78 15.17
N HIS A 223 -16.71 20.04 13.88
CA HIS A 223 -16.79 19.07 12.78
C HIS A 223 -15.58 19.21 11.86
N VAL A 224 -15.16 18.10 11.28
CA VAL A 224 -14.25 18.09 10.13
C VAL A 224 -15.06 17.68 8.91
N ILE A 225 -15.01 18.50 7.85
CA ILE A 225 -15.72 18.25 6.60
C ILE A 225 -14.69 17.87 5.54
N ILE A 226 -14.83 16.67 5.00
CA ILE A 226 -13.96 16.14 3.94
C ILE A 226 -14.53 16.51 2.58
N HIS A 227 -13.65 17.03 1.72
CA HIS A 227 -13.95 17.47 0.35
C HIS A 227 -13.06 16.76 -0.65
N HIS A 228 -13.42 16.87 -1.92
CA HIS A 228 -12.52 16.69 -3.05
C HIS A 228 -12.44 17.96 -3.89
N SER A 229 -11.36 18.13 -4.66
CA SER A 229 -11.14 19.34 -5.45
C SER A 229 -11.70 19.26 -6.86
N VAL A 230 -12.24 18.11 -7.28
CA VAL A 230 -12.67 17.82 -8.66
C VAL A 230 -11.56 18.05 -9.71
N THR A 231 -10.31 17.97 -9.28
CA THR A 231 -9.14 18.11 -10.15
C THR A 231 -8.74 16.75 -10.75
N THR A 232 -7.80 16.77 -11.72
CA THR A 232 -7.24 15.50 -12.22
C THR A 232 -6.29 14.88 -11.19
N ASN A 233 -6.30 13.55 -11.08
CA ASN A 233 -5.45 12.81 -10.15
C ASN A 233 -3.99 12.66 -10.67
N LYS A 234 -3.55 13.43 -11.66
CA LYS A 234 -2.26 13.25 -12.36
C LYS A 234 -1.40 14.50 -12.46
N GLN A 235 -1.90 15.66 -12.11
CA GLN A 235 -1.15 16.91 -12.16
C GLN A 235 -0.18 17.04 -10.99
N ASP A 236 0.89 17.82 -11.15
CA ASP A 236 1.73 18.22 -10.01
C ASP A 236 0.87 18.91 -8.94
N PRO A 237 0.81 18.37 -7.70
CA PRO A 237 -0.07 18.88 -6.66
C PRO A 237 0.15 20.35 -6.33
N ILE A 238 1.40 20.81 -6.32
CA ILE A 238 1.73 22.21 -5.97
C ILE A 238 1.26 23.15 -7.06
N VAL A 239 1.36 22.76 -8.33
CA VAL A 239 0.79 23.51 -9.45
C VAL A 239 -0.74 23.58 -9.30
N ALA A 240 -1.40 22.49 -8.94
CA ALA A 240 -2.84 22.45 -8.74
C ALA A 240 -3.29 23.32 -7.55
N ILE A 241 -2.57 23.29 -6.42
CA ILE A 241 -2.88 24.13 -5.25
C ILE A 241 -2.80 25.62 -5.61
N ARG A 242 -1.79 26.05 -6.36
CA ARG A 242 -1.68 27.44 -6.80
C ARG A 242 -2.84 27.85 -7.70
N ALA A 243 -3.30 26.95 -8.60
CA ALA A 243 -4.47 27.23 -9.41
C ALA A 243 -5.76 27.36 -8.58
N ILE A 244 -5.98 26.46 -7.60
CA ILE A 244 -7.12 26.53 -6.67
C ILE A 244 -7.05 27.81 -5.84
N TYR A 245 -5.88 28.13 -5.30
CA TYR A 245 -5.68 29.35 -4.52
C TYR A 245 -6.01 30.60 -5.34
N TYR A 246 -5.46 30.71 -6.56
CA TYR A 246 -5.70 31.85 -7.43
C TYR A 246 -7.17 31.97 -7.82
N TYR A 247 -7.81 30.86 -8.15
CA TYR A 247 -9.24 30.80 -8.44
C TYR A 247 -10.10 31.32 -7.29
N HIS A 248 -9.86 30.86 -6.07
CA HIS A 248 -10.60 31.33 -4.89
C HIS A 248 -10.27 32.77 -4.54
N ALA A 249 -8.97 33.11 -4.49
CA ALA A 249 -8.54 34.44 -4.03
C ALA A 249 -8.92 35.56 -4.99
N ILE A 250 -8.71 35.35 -6.29
CA ILE A 250 -8.85 36.39 -7.32
C ILE A 250 -10.13 36.23 -8.13
N THR A 251 -10.36 35.06 -8.74
CA THR A 251 -11.48 34.85 -9.64
C THR A 251 -12.81 34.95 -8.90
N ARG A 252 -12.95 34.25 -7.75
CA ARG A 252 -14.10 34.35 -6.87
C ARG A 252 -14.06 35.58 -5.93
N GLY A 253 -12.89 36.19 -5.78
CA GLY A 253 -12.72 37.43 -5.02
C GLY A 253 -12.66 37.24 -3.51
N TRP A 254 -12.40 36.01 -3.01
CA TRP A 254 -12.34 35.74 -1.58
C TRP A 254 -11.10 36.27 -0.89
N GLY A 255 -10.03 36.49 -1.64
CA GLY A 255 -8.72 36.91 -1.11
C GLY A 255 -7.90 35.77 -0.52
N ASP A 256 -8.41 34.55 -0.47
CA ASP A 256 -7.64 33.38 -0.04
C ASP A 256 -8.28 32.06 -0.47
N ILE A 257 -7.58 30.94 -0.26
CA ILE A 257 -8.08 29.59 -0.53
C ILE A 257 -9.14 29.20 0.50
N GLY A 258 -10.18 28.47 0.04
CA GLY A 258 -11.33 28.10 0.86
C GLY A 258 -11.11 26.94 1.83
N TYR A 259 -10.13 26.08 1.64
CA TYR A 259 -9.87 24.92 2.48
C TYR A 259 -8.88 25.21 3.59
N ASN A 260 -9.04 24.59 4.77
CA ASN A 260 -8.06 24.68 5.83
C ASN A 260 -6.78 23.92 5.49
N TYR A 261 -6.94 22.71 4.93
CA TYR A 261 -5.84 21.85 4.51
C TYR A 261 -6.17 21.14 3.19
N LEU A 262 -5.13 20.78 2.43
CA LEU A 262 -5.26 19.97 1.24
C LEU A 262 -4.34 18.76 1.35
N VAL A 263 -4.75 17.64 0.74
CA VAL A 263 -3.99 16.39 0.74
C VAL A 263 -3.86 15.90 -0.70
N ASP A 264 -2.64 15.65 -1.16
CA ASP A 264 -2.37 15.15 -2.50
C ASP A 264 -2.35 13.62 -2.59
N TYR A 265 -2.20 13.10 -3.80
CA TYR A 265 -2.14 11.66 -4.06
C TYR A 265 -0.88 10.96 -3.51
N LEU A 266 0.14 11.71 -3.07
CA LEU A 266 1.34 11.21 -2.40
C LEU A 266 1.20 11.23 -0.87
N GLY A 267 0.08 11.76 -0.34
CA GLY A 267 -0.19 11.89 1.08
C GLY A 267 0.41 13.14 1.72
N ASN A 268 1.00 14.04 0.93
CA ASN A 268 1.49 15.31 1.45
C ASN A 268 0.32 16.17 1.89
N VAL A 269 0.50 16.84 3.03
CA VAL A 269 -0.49 17.76 3.59
C VAL A 269 -0.02 19.19 3.42
N TYR A 270 -0.88 20.04 2.91
CA TYR A 270 -0.59 21.44 2.62
C TYR A 270 -1.44 22.36 3.47
N GLU A 271 -0.81 23.40 4.02
CA GLU A 271 -1.54 24.50 4.64
C GLU A 271 -2.33 25.26 3.58
N GLY A 272 -3.63 25.40 3.79
CA GLY A 272 -4.53 26.13 2.90
C GLY A 272 -4.76 27.56 3.40
N ARG A 273 -5.93 27.80 4.04
CA ARG A 273 -6.37 29.10 4.56
C ARG A 273 -5.35 29.73 5.50
N PHE A 274 -4.98 30.98 5.24
CA PHE A 274 -4.13 31.80 6.12
C PHE A 274 -4.73 31.93 7.52
N GLY A 275 -3.89 31.81 8.54
CA GLY A 275 -4.28 31.98 9.93
C GLY A 275 -4.04 30.76 10.80
N GLY A 276 -3.70 29.62 10.21
CA GLY A 276 -3.32 28.41 10.95
C GLY A 276 -4.52 27.71 11.61
N GLU A 277 -4.29 27.19 12.81
CA GLU A 277 -5.24 26.33 13.51
C GLU A 277 -6.53 27.06 13.93
N ASN A 278 -7.67 26.41 13.80
CA ASN A 278 -9.02 26.92 14.11
C ASN A 278 -9.45 28.16 13.30
N VAL A 279 -8.74 28.52 12.24
CA VAL A 279 -9.18 29.60 11.36
C VAL A 279 -10.45 29.16 10.63
N VAL A 280 -11.45 30.05 10.56
CA VAL A 280 -12.65 29.85 9.74
C VAL A 280 -12.27 29.96 8.27
N ALA A 281 -12.57 28.91 7.50
CA ALA A 281 -12.30 28.85 6.07
C ALA A 281 -13.63 28.95 5.27
N GLY A 282 -13.60 28.76 3.95
CA GLY A 282 -14.77 28.94 3.07
C GLY A 282 -14.98 27.73 2.16
N HIS A 283 -15.25 26.58 2.75
CA HIS A 283 -15.33 25.30 2.05
C HIS A 283 -16.74 24.68 2.01
N ALA A 284 -17.63 25.14 2.89
CA ALA A 284 -19.01 24.63 2.98
C ALA A 284 -19.95 25.78 3.37
N PHE A 285 -20.62 26.37 2.39
CA PHE A 285 -21.52 27.51 2.61
C PHE A 285 -22.49 27.26 3.76
N GLN A 286 -22.64 28.23 4.69
CA GLN A 286 -23.35 28.15 5.97
C GLN A 286 -22.70 27.24 7.05
N TYR A 287 -21.87 26.28 6.69
CA TYR A 287 -21.24 25.30 7.61
C TYR A 287 -19.77 25.56 7.85
N ASN A 288 -19.26 26.74 7.44
CA ASN A 288 -17.86 27.13 7.63
C ASN A 288 -17.47 27.35 9.09
N HIS A 289 -18.40 27.96 9.88
CA HIS A 289 -18.19 28.24 11.28
C HIS A 289 -18.27 26.98 12.14
N GLY A 290 -17.24 26.73 12.95
CA GLY A 290 -17.13 25.54 13.77
C GLY A 290 -16.72 24.27 12.98
N SER A 291 -16.27 24.42 11.74
CA SER A 291 -15.73 23.30 10.97
C SER A 291 -14.30 23.56 10.49
N ALA A 292 -13.61 22.45 10.15
CA ALA A 292 -12.36 22.46 9.41
C ALA A 292 -12.55 21.70 8.10
N GLY A 293 -12.31 22.37 6.96
CA GLY A 293 -12.40 21.76 5.63
C GLY A 293 -11.09 21.15 5.19
N ILE A 294 -11.09 19.86 4.91
CA ILE A 294 -9.95 19.11 4.41
C ILE A 294 -10.26 18.62 3.00
N CYS A 295 -9.47 19.05 2.03
CA CYS A 295 -9.68 18.73 0.62
C CYS A 295 -8.72 17.65 0.14
N ALA A 296 -9.22 16.48 -0.23
CA ALA A 296 -8.48 15.51 -1.03
C ALA A 296 -8.36 16.04 -2.46
N MET A 297 -7.14 16.21 -2.94
CA MET A 297 -6.89 16.71 -4.29
C MET A 297 -7.13 15.62 -5.31
N GLY A 298 -8.14 15.81 -6.15
CA GLY A 298 -8.55 14.84 -7.16
C GLY A 298 -10.07 14.76 -7.34
N THR A 299 -10.51 13.76 -8.09
CA THR A 299 -11.92 13.42 -8.33
C THR A 299 -12.16 11.98 -7.87
N PHE A 300 -13.04 11.78 -6.88
CA PHE A 300 -13.24 10.49 -6.24
C PHE A 300 -14.69 9.99 -6.30
N SER A 301 -15.37 10.30 -7.40
CA SER A 301 -16.73 9.78 -7.66
C SER A 301 -16.72 8.33 -8.16
N SER A 302 -15.61 7.85 -8.77
CA SER A 302 -15.51 6.52 -9.35
C SER A 302 -14.15 5.84 -9.15
N VAL A 303 -13.20 6.50 -8.50
CA VAL A 303 -11.87 5.97 -8.19
C VAL A 303 -11.54 6.26 -6.73
N ASP A 304 -10.76 5.37 -6.13
CA ASP A 304 -10.27 5.53 -4.77
C ASP A 304 -9.18 6.60 -4.66
N VAL A 305 -9.04 7.14 -3.45
CA VAL A 305 -7.83 7.83 -3.04
C VAL A 305 -6.67 6.83 -2.99
N THR A 306 -5.46 7.30 -3.24
CA THR A 306 -4.28 6.44 -3.03
C THR A 306 -4.12 6.10 -1.54
N PRO A 307 -3.48 4.97 -1.19
CA PRO A 307 -3.19 4.66 0.21
C PRO A 307 -2.43 5.77 0.93
N GLU A 308 -1.53 6.44 0.23
CA GLU A 308 -0.76 7.58 0.74
C GLU A 308 -1.66 8.77 1.02
N ALA A 309 -2.56 9.12 0.08
CA ALA A 309 -3.54 10.19 0.28
C ALA A 309 -4.48 9.89 1.44
N GLN A 310 -4.94 8.64 1.56
CA GLN A 310 -5.79 8.22 2.68
C GLN A 310 -5.06 8.34 4.02
N ALA A 311 -3.78 7.98 4.07
CA ALA A 311 -2.94 8.20 5.24
C ALA A 311 -2.84 9.68 5.61
N GLY A 312 -2.55 10.55 4.63
CA GLY A 312 -2.51 12.00 4.82
C GLY A 312 -3.83 12.56 5.34
N LEU A 313 -4.96 12.11 4.77
CA LEU A 313 -6.30 12.49 5.22
C LEU A 313 -6.56 12.07 6.67
N ILE A 314 -6.24 10.84 7.05
CA ILE A 314 -6.41 10.36 8.42
C ILE A 314 -5.62 11.23 9.40
N TRP A 315 -4.33 11.48 9.10
CA TRP A 315 -3.47 12.23 10.00
C TRP A 315 -3.87 13.70 10.15
N ILE A 316 -4.19 14.40 9.06
CA ILE A 316 -4.61 15.80 9.14
C ILE A 316 -6.00 15.92 9.77
N THR A 317 -6.89 14.95 9.55
CA THR A 317 -8.20 14.90 10.21
C THR A 317 -8.05 14.66 11.71
N ALA A 318 -7.14 13.76 12.13
CA ALA A 318 -6.81 13.57 13.53
C ALA A 318 -6.23 14.85 14.17
N TRP A 319 -5.36 15.56 13.44
CA TRP A 319 -4.81 16.84 13.88
C TRP A 319 -5.89 17.91 14.08
N ALA A 320 -6.68 18.19 13.03
CA ALA A 320 -7.72 19.22 13.05
C ALA A 320 -8.86 18.88 14.02
N GLY A 321 -9.23 17.60 14.08
CA GLY A 321 -10.32 17.08 14.90
C GLY A 321 -9.89 16.46 16.25
N ARG A 322 -8.69 16.73 16.75
CA ARG A 322 -8.13 16.06 17.94
C ARG A 322 -8.94 16.20 19.24
N ASN A 323 -9.85 17.17 19.29
CA ASN A 323 -10.74 17.39 20.44
C ASN A 323 -12.15 16.82 20.21
N LEU A 324 -12.37 16.16 19.08
CA LEU A 324 -13.65 15.54 18.72
C LEU A 324 -13.67 14.08 19.13
N ASP A 325 -14.86 13.51 19.27
CA ASP A 325 -15.03 12.06 19.21
C ASP A 325 -15.16 11.66 17.73
N PRO A 326 -14.17 10.97 17.12
CA PRO A 326 -14.20 10.66 15.70
C PRO A 326 -15.36 9.75 15.29
N LEU A 327 -15.90 8.98 16.21
CA LEU A 327 -17.04 8.08 15.99
C LEU A 327 -18.37 8.71 16.44
N GLY A 328 -18.31 9.95 16.97
CA GLY A 328 -19.47 10.67 17.47
C GLY A 328 -20.29 11.29 16.35
N GLU A 329 -21.52 11.62 16.71
CA GLU A 329 -22.44 12.43 15.91
C GLU A 329 -22.93 13.59 16.78
N SER A 330 -23.16 14.74 16.17
CA SER A 330 -23.72 15.89 16.89
C SER A 330 -24.55 16.76 15.97
N PHE A 331 -25.44 17.57 16.58
CA PHE A 331 -26.13 18.62 15.88
C PHE A 331 -25.13 19.67 15.37
N PHE A 332 -25.27 20.04 14.13
CA PHE A 332 -24.41 21.02 13.51
C PHE A 332 -25.24 22.05 12.73
N ILE A 333 -25.27 23.27 13.21
CA ILE A 333 -25.99 24.45 12.68
C ILE A 333 -27.50 24.19 12.56
N ASP A 334 -27.99 23.60 11.49
CA ASP A 334 -29.41 23.30 11.24
C ASP A 334 -29.65 21.86 10.77
N THR A 335 -28.58 21.03 10.79
CA THR A 335 -28.67 19.60 10.48
C THR A 335 -28.92 18.78 11.73
N ASP A 336 -29.78 17.78 11.63
CA ASP A 336 -29.86 16.72 12.62
C ASP A 336 -28.53 15.95 12.69
N ASN A 337 -28.27 15.24 13.77
CA ASN A 337 -27.03 14.53 14.06
C ASN A 337 -26.23 14.09 12.84
N VAL A 338 -25.16 14.84 12.51
CA VAL A 338 -24.17 14.46 11.52
C VAL A 338 -22.91 13.94 12.20
N PRO A 339 -22.17 13.01 11.59
CA PRO A 339 -20.89 12.58 12.14
C PRO A 339 -19.92 13.76 12.33
N THR A 340 -19.18 13.77 13.42
CA THR A 340 -18.17 14.81 13.72
C THR A 340 -17.08 14.90 12.67
N ILE A 341 -16.86 13.81 11.91
CA ILE A 341 -16.06 13.76 10.70
C ILE A 341 -17.01 13.33 9.57
N CYS A 342 -17.36 14.22 8.69
CA CYS A 342 -18.38 14.01 7.65
C CYS A 342 -17.85 14.41 6.27
N GLY A 343 -18.57 14.05 5.23
CA GLY A 343 -18.35 14.56 3.88
C GLY A 343 -19.17 15.83 3.63
N HIS A 344 -18.80 16.60 2.64
CA HIS A 344 -19.51 17.82 2.28
C HIS A 344 -21.01 17.55 1.99
N ARG A 345 -21.34 16.43 1.37
CA ARG A 345 -22.73 16.00 1.08
C ARG A 345 -23.57 15.67 2.31
N ASP A 346 -22.95 15.48 3.45
CA ASP A 346 -23.69 15.21 4.69
C ASP A 346 -24.31 16.49 5.26
N VAL A 347 -23.89 17.66 4.80
CA VAL A 347 -24.36 18.98 5.24
C VAL A 347 -24.98 19.82 4.13
N LEU A 348 -24.66 19.56 2.86
CA LEU A 348 -25.18 20.26 1.68
C LEU A 348 -25.57 19.26 0.57
N ASP A 349 -26.45 19.69 -0.33
CA ASP A 349 -26.85 18.90 -1.51
C ASP A 349 -25.77 19.01 -2.61
N THR A 350 -24.75 18.16 -2.54
CA THR A 350 -23.57 18.15 -3.40
C THR A 350 -23.05 16.74 -3.64
N ASP A 351 -22.37 16.52 -4.76
CA ASP A 351 -21.66 15.24 -5.02
C ASP A 351 -20.32 15.15 -4.29
N CYS A 352 -19.83 16.24 -3.69
CA CYS A 352 -18.58 16.28 -2.92
C CYS A 352 -18.70 15.45 -1.61
N PRO A 353 -17.72 14.64 -1.22
CA PRO A 353 -16.37 14.45 -1.77
C PRO A 353 -16.23 13.39 -2.85
N GLY A 354 -17.29 13.00 -3.53
CA GLY A 354 -17.37 11.89 -4.46
C GLY A 354 -17.81 10.59 -3.79
N ASP A 355 -18.50 9.71 -4.52
CA ASP A 355 -19.15 8.52 -3.97
C ASP A 355 -18.16 7.59 -3.28
N VAL A 356 -16.99 7.38 -3.88
CA VAL A 356 -15.99 6.46 -3.37
C VAL A 356 -15.37 7.01 -2.09
N LEU A 357 -14.87 8.24 -2.09
CA LEU A 357 -14.29 8.83 -0.88
C LEU A 357 -15.30 9.00 0.25
N TRP A 358 -16.55 9.33 -0.08
CA TRP A 358 -17.63 9.40 0.93
C TRP A 358 -17.87 8.03 1.56
N SER A 359 -17.84 6.97 0.76
CA SER A 359 -18.00 5.59 1.28
C SER A 359 -16.84 5.14 2.17
N ASP A 360 -15.66 5.79 2.08
CA ASP A 360 -14.49 5.51 2.92
C ASP A 360 -14.51 6.25 4.28
N LEU A 361 -15.40 7.23 4.48
CA LEU A 361 -15.45 8.01 5.70
C LEU A 361 -15.63 7.18 6.98
N PRO A 362 -16.43 6.10 7.03
CA PRO A 362 -16.49 5.23 8.20
C PRO A 362 -15.11 4.66 8.60
N PHE A 363 -14.33 4.26 7.60
CA PHE A 363 -12.97 3.78 7.82
C PHE A 363 -12.04 4.92 8.30
N ILE A 364 -12.11 6.11 7.67
CA ILE A 364 -11.32 7.27 8.08
C ILE A 364 -11.61 7.63 9.54
N ARG A 365 -12.86 7.62 9.98
CA ARG A 365 -13.26 7.90 11.39
C ARG A 365 -12.60 6.94 12.36
N VAL A 366 -12.65 5.63 12.09
CA VAL A 366 -12.02 4.61 12.94
C VAL A 366 -10.51 4.82 12.99
N SER A 367 -9.87 5.03 11.84
CA SER A 367 -8.43 5.24 11.76
C SER A 367 -8.00 6.54 12.45
N VAL A 368 -8.80 7.60 12.38
CA VAL A 368 -8.57 8.84 13.14
C VAL A 368 -8.64 8.57 14.65
N LYS A 369 -9.61 7.78 15.09
CA LYS A 369 -9.69 7.38 16.52
C LYS A 369 -8.45 6.61 16.94
N ASP A 370 -7.98 5.67 16.14
CA ASP A 370 -6.77 4.89 16.42
C ASP A 370 -5.53 5.79 16.54
N VAL A 371 -5.39 6.79 15.67
CA VAL A 371 -4.32 7.80 15.76
C VAL A 371 -4.41 8.56 17.09
N LEU A 372 -5.61 9.01 17.48
CA LEU A 372 -5.82 9.79 18.72
C LEU A 372 -5.61 8.92 19.96
N ASP A 373 -5.89 7.64 19.91
CA ASP A 373 -5.65 6.67 21.00
C ASP A 373 -4.16 6.26 21.09
N GLY A 374 -3.30 6.78 20.20
CA GLY A 374 -1.86 6.50 20.20
C GLY A 374 -1.49 5.18 19.54
N VAL A 375 -2.35 4.62 18.72
CA VAL A 375 -2.02 3.51 17.83
C VAL A 375 -1.06 4.04 16.76
N THR A 376 0.18 3.57 16.78
CA THR A 376 1.25 4.09 15.91
C THR A 376 1.14 3.66 14.45
N GLU A 377 0.30 2.66 14.17
CA GLU A 377 -0.03 2.20 12.81
C GLU A 377 -1.55 2.02 12.71
N PRO A 378 -2.35 3.10 12.52
CA PRO A 378 -3.77 2.94 12.22
C PRO A 378 -3.92 2.09 10.96
N GLY A 379 -5.03 1.35 10.87
CA GLY A 379 -5.31 0.42 9.76
C GLY A 379 -5.41 1.14 8.41
N ILE A 380 -4.29 1.64 7.90
CA ILE A 380 -4.19 2.35 6.62
C ILE A 380 -4.31 1.33 5.48
N PRO A 381 -5.13 1.57 4.46
CA PRO A 381 -5.17 0.74 3.26
C PRO A 381 -3.76 0.61 2.65
N GLY A 382 -3.33 -0.63 2.41
CA GLY A 382 -1.95 -0.91 2.01
C GLY A 382 -0.96 -1.06 3.18
N ALA A 383 -1.38 -0.80 4.44
CA ALA A 383 -0.54 -1.03 5.62
C ALA A 383 -0.23 -2.52 5.86
N TYR A 384 -1.12 -3.41 5.42
CA TYR A 384 -0.91 -4.86 5.53
C TYR A 384 -0.53 -5.43 4.18
N LYS A 385 0.44 -6.33 4.19
CA LYS A 385 0.91 -7.09 3.02
C LYS A 385 0.85 -8.58 3.30
N ASP A 386 0.89 -9.37 2.23
CA ASP A 386 0.90 -10.84 2.36
C ASP A 386 1.97 -11.29 3.37
N GLY A 387 1.53 -12.11 4.32
CA GLY A 387 2.35 -12.61 5.42
C GLY A 387 2.28 -11.78 6.70
N ASP A 388 1.68 -10.60 6.72
CA ASP A 388 1.52 -9.82 7.94
C ASP A 388 0.58 -10.51 8.93
N ARG A 389 0.98 -10.47 10.19
CA ARG A 389 0.20 -11.04 11.30
C ARG A 389 -0.81 -10.03 11.79
N ILE A 390 -2.00 -10.51 12.07
CA ILE A 390 -3.07 -9.70 12.64
C ILE A 390 -3.68 -10.37 13.88
N VAL A 391 -4.27 -9.54 14.70
CA VAL A 391 -5.15 -9.97 15.80
C VAL A 391 -6.47 -9.24 15.68
N VAL A 392 -7.57 -9.98 15.75
CA VAL A 392 -8.93 -9.41 15.72
C VAL A 392 -9.16 -8.58 16.98
N THR A 393 -9.59 -7.34 16.80
CA THR A 393 -9.82 -6.36 17.89
C THR A 393 -11.30 -6.26 18.29
N THR A 394 -12.20 -6.70 17.41
CA THR A 394 -13.65 -6.53 17.58
C THR A 394 -14.33 -7.88 17.78
N GLU A 395 -15.15 -8.00 18.84
CA GLU A 395 -15.94 -9.21 19.09
C GLU A 395 -17.00 -9.41 18.01
N GLY A 396 -17.11 -10.63 17.49
CA GLY A 396 -18.05 -10.96 16.42
C GLY A 396 -17.63 -10.45 15.04
N ALA A 397 -16.33 -10.17 14.82
CA ALA A 397 -15.82 -9.73 13.53
C ALA A 397 -16.14 -10.71 12.42
N ASN A 398 -16.83 -10.27 11.39
CA ASN A 398 -17.25 -11.15 10.29
C ASN A 398 -16.12 -11.37 9.27
N LEU A 399 -15.81 -12.64 9.05
CA LEU A 399 -14.97 -13.09 7.94
C LEU A 399 -15.90 -13.49 6.78
N ARG A 400 -15.72 -12.92 5.59
CA ARG A 400 -16.66 -13.02 4.47
C ARG A 400 -16.07 -13.75 3.27
N SER A 401 -16.93 -14.26 2.39
CA SER A 401 -16.52 -15.02 1.19
C SER A 401 -15.94 -14.13 0.07
N SER A 402 -16.18 -12.83 0.10
CA SER A 402 -15.63 -11.83 -0.81
C SER A 402 -15.55 -10.46 -0.12
N PRO A 403 -14.76 -9.50 -0.64
CA PRO A 403 -14.51 -8.21 -0.01
C PRO A 403 -15.72 -7.25 -0.17
N THR A 404 -16.86 -7.57 0.45
CA THR A 404 -18.07 -6.73 0.43
C THR A 404 -18.97 -7.05 1.62
N THR A 405 -19.68 -6.04 2.13
CA THR A 405 -20.63 -6.19 3.24
C THR A 405 -21.82 -7.10 2.91
N GLY A 406 -22.17 -7.22 1.62
CA GLY A 406 -23.22 -8.13 1.13
C GLY A 406 -22.80 -9.60 0.99
N ALA A 407 -21.50 -9.93 1.11
CA ALA A 407 -21.01 -11.28 0.96
C ALA A 407 -21.41 -12.19 2.11
N SER A 408 -21.51 -13.51 1.84
CA SER A 408 -21.83 -14.52 2.85
C SER A 408 -20.76 -14.53 3.95
N ILE A 409 -21.20 -14.62 5.20
CA ILE A 409 -20.32 -14.77 6.35
C ILE A 409 -19.76 -16.20 6.38
N VAL A 410 -18.43 -16.33 6.29
CA VAL A 410 -17.69 -17.61 6.41
C VAL A 410 -17.56 -17.99 7.88
N ALA A 411 -17.24 -17.01 8.73
CA ALA A 411 -17.14 -17.17 10.18
C ALA A 411 -17.34 -15.83 10.87
N SER A 412 -17.75 -15.85 12.15
CA SER A 412 -17.72 -14.71 13.04
C SER A 412 -16.61 -14.97 14.08
N LEU A 413 -15.64 -14.10 14.16
CA LEU A 413 -14.41 -14.26 14.94
C LEU A 413 -14.48 -13.46 16.23
N SER A 414 -13.95 -14.03 17.33
CA SER A 414 -13.84 -13.33 18.61
C SER A 414 -12.60 -12.45 18.69
N THR A 415 -12.66 -11.41 19.49
CA THR A 415 -11.49 -10.60 19.86
C THR A 415 -10.31 -11.48 20.30
N GLY A 416 -9.11 -11.14 19.88
CA GLY A 416 -7.89 -11.91 20.14
C GLY A 416 -7.64 -13.07 19.16
N THR A 417 -8.56 -13.35 18.22
CA THR A 417 -8.30 -14.33 17.16
C THR A 417 -7.15 -13.85 16.30
N LYS A 418 -6.14 -14.72 16.13
CA LYS A 418 -4.96 -14.42 15.30
C LYS A 418 -5.13 -14.95 13.90
N GLY A 419 -4.62 -14.18 12.93
CA GLY A 419 -4.62 -14.53 11.53
C GLY A 419 -3.39 -14.01 10.80
N THR A 420 -3.36 -14.24 9.50
CA THR A 420 -2.32 -13.76 8.60
C THR A 420 -2.99 -13.25 7.34
N VAL A 421 -2.57 -12.10 6.86
CA VAL A 421 -3.00 -11.52 5.58
C VAL A 421 -2.50 -12.42 4.44
N THR A 422 -3.39 -12.80 3.53
CA THR A 422 -3.08 -13.64 2.37
C THR A 422 -3.38 -12.96 1.04
N ASP A 423 -4.16 -11.88 1.02
CA ASP A 423 -4.47 -11.07 -0.16
C ASP A 423 -5.04 -9.71 0.27
N GLY A 424 -5.08 -8.74 -0.65
CA GLY A 424 -5.55 -7.37 -0.42
C GLY A 424 -4.41 -6.34 -0.52
N PRO A 425 -4.72 -5.06 -0.35
CA PRO A 425 -6.03 -4.48 -0.04
C PRO A 425 -7.02 -4.48 -1.21
N VAL A 426 -8.32 -4.58 -0.90
CA VAL A 426 -9.42 -4.35 -1.83
C VAL A 426 -10.39 -3.35 -1.20
N SER A 427 -10.64 -2.22 -1.86
CA SER A 427 -11.65 -1.25 -1.42
C SER A 427 -13.03 -1.61 -1.97
N ALA A 428 -14.00 -1.77 -1.07
CA ALA A 428 -15.40 -2.02 -1.42
C ALA A 428 -16.33 -1.67 -0.26
N ASP A 429 -17.52 -1.13 -0.56
CA ASP A 429 -18.57 -0.76 0.39
C ASP A 429 -18.06 0.16 1.52
N GLY A 430 -17.13 1.09 1.22
CA GLY A 430 -16.56 2.01 2.19
C GLY A 430 -15.56 1.38 3.16
N TYR A 431 -15.05 0.19 2.87
CA TYR A 431 -14.08 -0.50 3.70
C TYR A 431 -12.90 -0.99 2.87
N THR A 432 -11.73 -1.03 3.52
CA THR A 432 -10.58 -1.73 2.99
C THR A 432 -10.59 -3.16 3.51
N TRP A 433 -10.57 -4.12 2.60
CA TRP A 433 -10.68 -5.54 2.87
C TRP A 433 -9.36 -6.24 2.64
N TYR A 434 -9.07 -7.18 3.54
CA TYR A 434 -7.96 -8.10 3.39
C TYR A 434 -8.46 -9.53 3.52
N GLU A 435 -7.92 -10.44 2.72
CA GLU A 435 -8.14 -11.85 2.95
C GLU A 435 -7.28 -12.30 4.13
N ILE A 436 -7.94 -12.81 5.16
CA ILE A 436 -7.31 -13.26 6.39
C ILE A 436 -7.42 -14.77 6.48
N SER A 437 -6.29 -15.42 6.67
CA SER A 437 -6.22 -16.84 6.99
C SER A 437 -5.98 -17.03 8.48
N THR A 438 -6.91 -17.68 9.16
CA THR A 438 -6.81 -18.09 10.56
C THR A 438 -6.50 -19.58 10.67
N ALA A 439 -6.40 -20.13 11.87
CA ALA A 439 -6.22 -21.57 12.08
C ALA A 439 -7.35 -22.44 11.47
N SER A 440 -8.55 -21.88 11.32
CA SER A 440 -9.74 -22.67 10.93
C SER A 440 -10.44 -22.16 9.68
N TYR A 441 -10.27 -20.90 9.33
CA TYR A 441 -11.03 -20.23 8.28
C TYR A 441 -10.14 -19.30 7.45
N THR A 442 -10.49 -19.13 6.18
CA THR A 442 -9.93 -18.11 5.30
C THR A 442 -11.07 -17.33 4.65
N GLY A 443 -10.94 -16.01 4.60
CA GLY A 443 -11.92 -15.13 3.99
C GLY A 443 -11.58 -13.67 4.19
N TRP A 444 -12.44 -12.79 3.74
CA TRP A 444 -12.25 -11.35 3.70
C TRP A 444 -12.76 -10.67 4.97
N MET A 445 -11.96 -9.82 5.55
CA MET A 445 -12.28 -9.02 6.72
C MET A 445 -11.91 -7.56 6.47
N ALA A 446 -12.77 -6.64 6.91
CA ALA A 446 -12.48 -5.21 6.85
C ALA A 446 -11.36 -4.85 7.83
N SER A 447 -10.43 -4.00 7.39
CA SER A 447 -9.16 -3.71 8.09
C SER A 447 -9.34 -3.12 9.50
N PHE A 448 -10.43 -2.42 9.75
CA PHE A 448 -10.73 -1.83 11.07
C PHE A 448 -11.15 -2.86 12.14
N LEU A 449 -11.38 -4.13 11.76
CA LEU A 449 -11.76 -5.21 12.70
C LEU A 449 -10.56 -5.94 13.29
N PHE A 450 -9.35 -5.60 12.86
CA PHE A 450 -8.12 -6.22 13.33
C PHE A 450 -6.96 -5.23 13.32
N GLU A 451 -5.93 -5.53 14.08
CA GLU A 451 -4.68 -4.77 14.14
C GLU A 451 -3.48 -5.67 13.85
N LYS A 452 -2.31 -5.07 13.65
CA LYS A 452 -1.06 -5.81 13.49
C LYS A 452 -0.70 -6.52 14.79
N ASP A 453 -0.56 -7.85 14.74
CA ASP A 453 -0.08 -8.60 15.90
C ASP A 453 1.41 -8.33 16.12
N SER A 454 1.71 -7.33 16.94
CA SER A 454 3.06 -6.96 17.35
C SER A 454 3.70 -7.95 18.34
N SER A 455 2.94 -8.98 18.80
CA SER A 455 3.51 -9.99 19.69
C SER A 455 4.58 -10.78 18.94
N THR A 456 5.82 -10.76 19.45
CA THR A 456 6.89 -11.61 18.90
C THR A 456 6.50 -13.08 19.10
N PRO A 457 6.47 -13.92 18.05
CA PRO A 457 6.19 -15.34 18.21
C PRO A 457 7.22 -15.94 19.17
N THR A 458 6.76 -16.70 20.15
CA THR A 458 7.68 -17.42 21.01
C THR A 458 8.29 -18.57 20.22
N GLY A 459 9.43 -18.30 19.61
CA GLY A 459 10.14 -19.28 18.77
C GLY A 459 10.86 -20.31 19.60
N LYS A 460 10.77 -21.59 19.18
CA LYS A 460 11.54 -22.69 19.77
C LYS A 460 12.98 -22.78 19.25
N PHE A 461 13.27 -22.12 18.12
CA PHE A 461 14.53 -22.26 17.41
C PHE A 461 15.13 -20.89 17.10
N ASN A 462 16.46 -20.83 17.04
CA ASN A 462 17.20 -19.65 16.61
C ASN A 462 17.67 -19.82 15.15
N ILE A 463 17.91 -18.70 14.45
CA ILE A 463 18.55 -18.74 13.14
C ILE A 463 19.92 -19.45 13.27
N GLY A 464 20.18 -20.41 12.36
CA GLY A 464 21.35 -21.26 12.40
C GLY A 464 21.15 -22.59 13.14
N ASP A 465 20.06 -22.76 13.90
CA ASP A 465 19.75 -24.05 14.52
C ASP A 465 19.50 -25.13 13.45
N THR A 466 19.94 -26.34 13.73
CA THR A 466 19.53 -27.50 12.95
C THR A 466 18.26 -28.06 13.57
N VAL A 467 17.23 -28.24 12.74
CA VAL A 467 15.96 -28.85 13.14
C VAL A 467 15.71 -30.12 12.32
N LYS A 468 14.90 -31.00 12.87
CA LYS A 468 14.49 -32.25 12.23
C LYS A 468 12.98 -32.33 12.19
N VAL A 469 12.42 -32.72 11.04
CA VAL A 469 11.01 -33.01 10.87
C VAL A 469 10.62 -34.20 11.77
N SER A 470 9.61 -34.02 12.60
CA SER A 470 9.12 -35.00 13.58
C SER A 470 7.80 -35.66 13.21
N THR A 471 7.28 -35.37 12.05
CA THR A 471 6.04 -35.93 11.51
C THR A 471 6.25 -36.46 10.09
N ASP A 472 5.39 -37.34 9.63
CA ASP A 472 5.43 -37.79 8.24
C ASP A 472 4.81 -36.72 7.34
N ASN A 473 5.48 -36.42 6.22
CA ASN A 473 4.99 -35.56 5.15
C ASN A 473 4.72 -34.08 5.55
N LEU A 474 5.69 -33.47 6.21
CA LEU A 474 5.62 -32.04 6.48
C LEU A 474 5.82 -31.22 5.19
N ASN A 475 4.88 -30.35 4.86
CA ASN A 475 4.99 -29.47 3.71
C ASN A 475 5.99 -28.36 3.96
N LEU A 476 6.93 -28.18 3.04
CA LEU A 476 7.81 -27.04 2.90
C LEU A 476 7.14 -26.06 1.92
N ARG A 477 6.84 -24.85 2.33
CA ARG A 477 6.00 -23.92 1.57
C ARG A 477 6.78 -22.68 1.12
N SER A 478 6.29 -21.99 0.09
CA SER A 478 6.92 -20.78 -0.46
C SER A 478 6.86 -19.59 0.50
N SER A 479 5.86 -19.52 1.37
CA SER A 479 5.72 -18.53 2.45
C SER A 479 5.15 -19.16 3.71
N ALA A 480 5.12 -18.40 4.82
CA ALA A 480 4.65 -18.84 6.13
C ALA A 480 3.11 -18.91 6.22
N SER A 481 2.47 -19.70 5.36
CA SER A 481 1.03 -19.83 5.25
C SER A 481 0.61 -21.24 4.79
N THR A 482 -0.53 -21.73 5.30
CA THR A 482 -1.10 -23.01 4.84
C THR A 482 -1.66 -22.94 3.41
N GLY A 483 -1.99 -21.73 2.93
CA GLY A 483 -2.42 -21.49 1.55
C GLY A 483 -1.27 -21.37 0.55
N ALA A 484 -0.04 -21.14 1.02
CA ALA A 484 1.13 -20.96 0.14
C ALA A 484 1.45 -22.23 -0.66
N SER A 485 2.03 -22.04 -1.84
CA SER A 485 2.44 -23.15 -2.72
C SER A 485 3.40 -24.10 -2.00
N ILE A 486 3.21 -25.40 -2.16
CA ILE A 486 4.09 -26.41 -1.61
C ILE A 486 5.34 -26.49 -2.50
N VAL A 487 6.50 -26.15 -1.92
CA VAL A 487 7.81 -26.29 -2.55
C VAL A 487 8.22 -27.76 -2.58
N ALA A 488 8.00 -28.46 -1.48
CA ALA A 488 8.26 -29.89 -1.34
C ALA A 488 7.50 -30.46 -0.14
N THR A 489 7.36 -31.77 -0.10
CA THR A 489 6.90 -32.50 1.10
C THR A 489 8.09 -33.23 1.71
N MET A 490 8.38 -32.95 2.96
CA MET A 490 9.51 -33.49 3.70
C MET A 490 9.09 -34.70 4.54
N PRO A 491 9.74 -35.85 4.41
CA PRO A 491 9.48 -37.00 5.26
C PRO A 491 10.01 -36.79 6.68
N ASN A 492 9.49 -37.56 7.63
CA ASN A 492 10.01 -37.62 8.99
C ASN A 492 11.52 -37.88 8.99
N GLY A 493 12.22 -37.18 9.86
CA GLY A 493 13.67 -37.28 9.95
C GLY A 493 14.44 -36.33 9.03
N THR A 494 13.75 -35.63 8.09
CA THR A 494 14.40 -34.59 7.29
C THR A 494 15.00 -33.52 8.18
N THR A 495 16.27 -33.19 7.96
CA THR A 495 16.94 -32.14 8.69
C THR A 495 17.02 -30.88 7.84
N GLY A 496 16.93 -29.72 8.50
CA GLY A 496 17.08 -28.43 7.88
C GLY A 496 17.75 -27.44 8.80
N THR A 497 18.37 -26.42 8.24
CA THR A 497 18.92 -25.30 9.01
C THR A 497 17.94 -24.14 8.97
N VAL A 498 17.62 -23.59 10.11
CA VAL A 498 16.78 -22.39 10.25
C VAL A 498 17.49 -21.21 9.62
N GLN A 499 16.86 -20.62 8.60
CA GLN A 499 17.38 -19.47 7.86
C GLN A 499 16.68 -18.17 8.29
N ASP A 500 15.42 -18.27 8.75
CA ASP A 500 14.56 -17.15 9.09
C ASP A 500 13.42 -17.60 10.03
N GLY A 501 12.77 -16.69 10.69
CA GLY A 501 11.70 -16.95 11.65
C GLY A 501 12.15 -16.69 13.10
N PRO A 502 11.21 -16.82 14.05
CA PRO A 502 9.85 -17.33 13.88
C PRO A 502 8.93 -16.35 13.18
N ALA A 503 8.11 -16.83 12.26
CA ALA A 503 7.04 -16.09 11.61
C ALA A 503 5.70 -16.74 11.94
N SER A 504 4.63 -15.97 12.08
CA SER A 504 3.27 -16.54 12.22
C SER A 504 2.54 -16.54 10.89
N GLY A 505 1.72 -17.54 10.69
CA GLY A 505 0.90 -17.63 9.50
C GLY A 505 -0.15 -18.73 9.64
N SER A 506 -1.41 -18.46 9.28
CA SER A 506 -2.52 -19.41 9.34
C SER A 506 -2.64 -20.12 10.70
N GLY A 507 -2.43 -19.36 11.79
CA GLY A 507 -2.51 -19.89 13.17
C GLY A 507 -1.30 -20.70 13.66
N TYR A 508 -0.23 -20.80 12.87
CA TYR A 508 0.99 -21.52 13.20
C TYR A 508 2.20 -20.60 13.31
N THR A 509 3.20 -21.07 14.06
CA THR A 509 4.54 -20.48 14.03
C THR A 509 5.38 -21.22 12.99
N TRP A 510 6.04 -20.49 12.11
CA TRP A 510 6.77 -20.99 10.96
C TRP A 510 8.24 -20.63 11.04
N TYR A 511 9.07 -21.51 10.50
CA TYR A 511 10.49 -21.25 10.26
C TYR A 511 10.84 -21.52 8.81
N LYS A 512 11.61 -20.62 8.24
CA LYS A 512 12.21 -20.82 6.92
C LYS A 512 13.42 -21.73 7.07
N LEU A 513 13.35 -22.85 6.41
CA LEU A 513 14.36 -23.90 6.46
C LEU A 513 15.09 -24.00 5.12
N SER A 514 16.40 -24.19 5.21
CA SER A 514 17.20 -24.72 4.11
C SER A 514 17.34 -26.22 4.32
N THR A 515 16.82 -27.04 3.40
CA THR A 515 16.78 -28.50 3.49
C THR A 515 17.29 -29.10 2.19
N THR A 516 17.48 -30.41 2.18
CA THR A 516 17.78 -31.18 0.93
C THR A 516 16.62 -31.17 -0.07
N TYR A 517 15.43 -30.78 0.38
CA TYR A 517 14.22 -30.66 -0.44
C TYR A 517 13.98 -29.25 -1.00
N GLY A 518 14.89 -28.34 -0.71
CA GLY A 518 14.83 -26.93 -1.09
C GLY A 518 14.76 -26.00 0.11
N THR A 519 14.54 -24.71 -0.16
CA THR A 519 14.37 -23.67 0.85
C THR A 519 12.90 -23.24 0.90
N GLY A 520 12.33 -23.20 2.09
CA GLY A 520 10.94 -22.80 2.27
C GLY A 520 10.52 -22.79 3.74
N TRP A 521 9.25 -22.56 4.00
CA TRP A 521 8.67 -22.40 5.32
C TRP A 521 8.01 -23.69 5.82
N ALA A 522 8.27 -24.04 7.07
CA ALA A 522 7.72 -25.21 7.74
C ALA A 522 7.18 -24.85 9.13
N VAL A 523 6.10 -25.51 9.54
CA VAL A 523 5.43 -25.27 10.84
C VAL A 523 6.30 -25.78 12.00
N GLN A 524 6.51 -24.93 13.01
CA GLN A 524 7.30 -25.18 14.20
C GLN A 524 6.93 -26.47 14.96
N ASP A 525 5.63 -26.75 15.05
CA ASP A 525 5.12 -27.83 15.91
C ASP A 525 5.51 -29.22 15.41
N TYR A 526 5.88 -29.32 14.15
CA TYR A 526 6.38 -30.52 13.49
C TYR A 526 7.90 -30.55 13.35
N LEU A 527 8.60 -29.65 14.08
CA LEU A 527 10.04 -29.57 14.10
C LEU A 527 10.55 -29.81 15.52
N VAL A 528 11.63 -30.55 15.63
CA VAL A 528 12.38 -30.72 16.88
C VAL A 528 13.80 -30.25 16.70
N LYS A 529 14.37 -29.63 17.72
CA LYS A 529 15.79 -29.25 17.70
C LYS A 529 16.62 -30.52 17.56
N SER A 530 17.43 -30.58 16.52
CA SER A 530 18.36 -31.66 16.31
C SER A 530 19.73 -31.15 16.76
N THR A 531 20.36 -31.87 17.68
CA THR A 531 21.80 -31.66 17.92
C THR A 531 22.53 -32.16 16.68
N PRO A 532 23.32 -31.30 16.00
CA PRO A 532 24.14 -31.76 14.90
C PRO A 532 25.00 -32.90 15.38
N SER A 533 25.22 -33.92 14.57
CA SER A 533 26.14 -35.01 14.90
C SER A 533 27.58 -34.51 15.12
N LYS A 534 27.90 -33.28 14.76
CA LYS A 534 29.08 -32.50 15.12
C LYS A 534 28.92 -31.06 14.62
N PRO A 535 29.26 -29.98 15.42
CA PRO A 535 29.14 -28.58 14.94
C PRO A 535 30.01 -28.31 13.70
N PRO A 536 29.62 -27.33 12.86
CA PRO A 536 30.42 -26.89 11.70
C PRO A 536 31.86 -26.51 12.14
N GLY A 537 32.83 -26.92 11.32
CA GLY A 537 34.28 -26.70 11.61
C GLY A 537 34.94 -27.79 12.45
N GLN A 538 34.26 -28.88 12.76
CA GLN A 538 34.77 -29.93 13.65
C GLN A 538 35.44 -31.12 12.96
N PHE A 539 35.36 -31.28 11.64
CA PHE A 539 36.11 -32.32 10.96
C PHE A 539 37.56 -31.86 10.73
N ALA A 540 38.49 -32.62 11.25
CA ALA A 540 39.91 -32.36 11.13
C ALA A 540 40.48 -33.14 9.94
N LYS A 541 41.62 -32.72 9.42
CA LYS A 541 42.40 -33.49 8.45
C LYS A 541 42.71 -34.89 9.04
N GLY A 542 42.40 -35.94 8.27
CA GLY A 542 42.53 -37.32 8.69
C GLY A 542 41.23 -37.95 9.19
N ASP A 543 40.21 -37.18 9.52
CA ASP A 543 38.93 -37.73 9.98
C ASP A 543 38.27 -38.57 8.85
N VAL A 544 37.71 -39.70 9.26
CA VAL A 544 36.83 -40.51 8.42
C VAL A 544 35.40 -40.07 8.60
N VAL A 545 34.76 -39.73 7.50
CA VAL A 545 33.39 -39.26 7.46
C VAL A 545 32.56 -40.05 6.44
N TYR A 546 31.26 -40.01 6.61
CA TYR A 546 30.31 -40.71 5.75
C TYR A 546 29.31 -39.70 5.17
N VAL A 547 29.00 -39.82 3.88
CA VAL A 547 27.92 -39.04 3.22
C VAL A 547 26.62 -39.43 3.88
N ASN A 548 25.86 -38.42 4.36
CA ASN A 548 24.63 -38.62 5.13
C ASN A 548 23.34 -38.59 4.30
N ASP A 549 23.46 -38.28 3.01
CA ASP A 549 22.34 -38.22 2.07
C ASP A 549 22.72 -38.82 0.69
N ASN A 550 21.69 -39.03 -0.15
CA ASN A 550 21.89 -39.45 -1.54
C ASN A 550 22.10 -38.22 -2.46
N ASP A 551 22.72 -38.46 -3.60
CA ASP A 551 22.96 -37.45 -4.64
C ASP A 551 23.81 -36.27 -4.20
N VAL A 552 24.65 -36.44 -3.20
CA VAL A 552 25.54 -35.40 -2.69
C VAL A 552 26.66 -35.09 -3.68
N ALA A 553 26.79 -33.86 -4.06
CA ALA A 553 27.77 -33.41 -5.02
C ALA A 553 29.19 -33.37 -4.47
N LEU A 554 30.12 -34.07 -5.12
CA LEU A 554 31.57 -33.89 -5.01
C LEU A 554 32.02 -32.88 -6.04
N ARG A 555 32.66 -31.80 -5.64
CA ARG A 555 32.96 -30.67 -6.53
C ARG A 555 34.47 -30.40 -6.63
N SER A 556 34.88 -29.75 -7.75
CA SER A 556 36.30 -29.43 -8.01
C SER A 556 36.91 -28.40 -7.07
N ALA A 557 36.07 -27.53 -6.47
CA ALA A 557 36.46 -26.57 -5.46
C ALA A 557 35.28 -26.29 -4.49
N ALA A 558 35.54 -25.58 -3.41
CA ALA A 558 34.54 -25.15 -2.45
C ALA A 558 33.54 -24.18 -3.13
N GLY A 559 32.22 -24.47 -3.08
CA GLY A 559 31.17 -23.61 -3.63
C GLY A 559 30.16 -24.37 -4.51
N THR A 560 28.88 -23.92 -4.43
CA THR A 560 27.75 -24.56 -5.13
C THR A 560 27.81 -24.42 -6.65
N SER A 561 28.49 -23.40 -7.17
CA SER A 561 28.68 -23.14 -8.61
C SER A 561 29.89 -23.87 -9.21
N LYS A 562 30.70 -24.59 -8.42
CA LYS A 562 31.89 -25.27 -8.90
C LYS A 562 31.54 -26.57 -9.64
N SER A 563 32.41 -26.95 -10.60
CA SER A 563 32.17 -28.11 -11.43
C SER A 563 31.92 -29.37 -10.62
N LEU A 564 30.92 -30.14 -11.01
CA LEU A 564 30.60 -31.44 -10.42
C LEU A 564 31.64 -32.47 -10.90
N ILE A 565 32.29 -33.17 -9.95
CA ILE A 565 33.19 -34.29 -10.21
C ILE A 565 32.36 -35.57 -10.20
N ALA A 566 31.56 -35.79 -9.19
CA ALA A 566 30.71 -36.95 -9.02
C ALA A 566 29.52 -36.67 -8.11
N THR A 567 28.51 -37.50 -8.20
CA THR A 567 27.39 -37.57 -7.26
C THR A 567 27.58 -38.77 -6.35
N MET A 568 27.53 -38.59 -5.04
CA MET A 568 27.81 -39.61 -4.03
C MET A 568 26.52 -40.01 -3.31
N ASN A 569 26.39 -41.29 -3.02
CA ASN A 569 25.25 -41.83 -2.27
C ASN A 569 25.51 -41.83 -0.76
N LYS A 570 24.42 -41.82 -0.01
CA LYS A 570 24.42 -42.02 1.44
C LYS A 570 25.24 -43.24 1.82
N GLY A 571 26.05 -43.09 2.87
CA GLY A 571 26.95 -44.12 3.37
C GLY A 571 28.30 -44.16 2.64
N THR A 572 28.56 -43.34 1.63
CA THR A 572 29.87 -43.22 1.00
C THR A 572 30.91 -42.79 2.03
N LYS A 573 31.94 -43.60 2.21
CA LYS A 573 33.05 -43.35 3.16
C LYS A 573 34.07 -42.44 2.52
N LEU A 574 34.44 -41.38 3.20
CA LEU A 574 35.40 -40.37 2.76
C LEU A 574 36.42 -40.10 3.86
N THR A 575 37.57 -39.56 3.47
CA THR A 575 38.60 -39.09 4.42
C THR A 575 38.84 -37.59 4.18
N ILE A 576 38.82 -36.79 5.21
CA ILE A 576 39.10 -35.37 5.15
C ILE A 576 40.58 -35.15 4.85
N THR A 577 40.91 -34.46 3.77
CA THR A 577 42.28 -34.15 3.38
C THR A 577 42.69 -32.70 3.67
N TYR A 578 41.71 -31.83 3.82
CA TYR A 578 41.92 -30.43 4.21
C TYR A 578 40.75 -29.99 5.08
N ALA A 579 41.02 -29.23 6.11
CA ALA A 579 40.02 -28.67 7.01
C ALA A 579 39.00 -27.86 6.22
N TYR A 580 38.25 -27.02 6.51
CA TYR A 580 37.20 -26.44 5.72
C TYR A 580 37.57 -25.11 5.05
N ASN A 581 36.82 -24.76 4.00
CA ASN A 581 36.76 -23.45 3.39
C ASN A 581 35.29 -22.96 3.32
N ARG A 582 35.05 -21.67 3.54
CA ARG A 582 33.69 -21.13 3.50
C ARG A 582 33.35 -20.58 2.09
N ALA A 583 32.25 -21.06 1.53
CA ALA A 583 31.72 -20.56 0.25
C ALA A 583 30.20 -20.78 0.16
N ASN A 584 29.46 -19.77 -0.35
CA ASN A 584 28.00 -19.83 -0.54
C ASN A 584 27.21 -20.25 0.72
N GLY A 585 27.62 -19.77 1.90
CA GLY A 585 26.96 -20.08 3.17
C GLY A 585 27.26 -21.46 3.77
N PHE A 586 28.13 -22.29 3.12
CA PHE A 586 28.50 -23.62 3.58
C PHE A 586 29.99 -23.70 3.97
N GLU A 587 30.28 -24.60 4.89
CA GLU A 587 31.65 -25.09 5.13
C GLU A 587 31.89 -26.27 4.21
N TRP A 588 32.93 -26.17 3.39
CA TRP A 588 33.33 -27.19 2.42
C TRP A 588 34.58 -27.86 2.88
N TYR A 589 34.56 -29.17 2.90
CA TYR A 589 35.70 -29.99 3.26
C TYR A 589 36.32 -30.63 2.00
N LYS A 590 37.66 -30.58 1.88
CA LYS A 590 38.33 -31.35 0.84
C LYS A 590 38.44 -32.77 1.31
N VAL A 591 37.95 -33.68 0.53
CA VAL A 591 37.88 -35.11 0.86
C VAL A 591 38.52 -35.95 -0.24
N THR A 592 38.84 -37.20 0.12
CA THR A 592 39.18 -38.24 -0.82
C THR A 592 38.37 -39.49 -0.51
N GLY A 593 38.02 -40.28 -1.56
CA GLY A 593 37.18 -41.46 -1.46
C GLY A 593 37.02 -42.19 -2.77
N PRO A 594 36.04 -43.09 -2.88
CA PRO A 594 35.83 -43.93 -4.09
C PRO A 594 35.69 -43.17 -5.42
N TYR A 595 35.28 -41.92 -5.33
CA TYR A 595 35.02 -41.03 -6.50
C TYR A 595 36.21 -40.05 -6.76
N GLY A 596 37.36 -40.26 -6.12
CA GLY A 596 38.50 -39.38 -6.20
C GLY A 596 38.51 -38.27 -5.11
N ALA A 597 39.33 -37.24 -5.37
CA ALA A 597 39.46 -36.11 -4.45
C ALA A 597 38.59 -34.95 -4.92
N GLY A 598 37.93 -34.25 -3.98
CA GLY A 598 37.06 -33.10 -4.29
C GLY A 598 36.58 -32.40 -3.03
N TRP A 599 35.63 -31.50 -3.16
CA TRP A 599 35.04 -30.73 -2.09
C TRP A 599 33.59 -31.11 -1.86
N VAL A 600 33.22 -31.29 -0.63
CA VAL A 600 31.87 -31.64 -0.17
C VAL A 600 31.47 -30.66 0.94
N ALA A 601 30.22 -30.23 0.95
CA ALA A 601 29.69 -29.37 2.01
C ALA A 601 29.56 -30.20 3.32
N GLY A 602 30.05 -29.66 4.44
CA GLY A 602 30.09 -30.34 5.73
C GLY A 602 28.70 -30.76 6.25
N ALA A 603 27.67 -30.06 5.86
CA ALA A 603 26.28 -30.41 6.18
C ALA A 603 25.86 -31.81 5.67
N TYR A 604 26.56 -32.34 4.66
CA TYR A 604 26.33 -33.66 4.09
C TYR A 604 27.30 -34.72 4.58
N LEU A 605 28.02 -34.43 5.66
CA LEU A 605 29.01 -35.36 6.28
C LEU A 605 28.58 -35.76 7.68
N SER A 606 28.85 -37.03 8.05
CA SER A 606 28.64 -37.59 9.38
C SER A 606 29.92 -38.28 9.85
N SER A 607 30.27 -38.13 11.13
CA SER A 607 31.37 -38.90 11.77
C SER A 607 31.00 -40.35 12.07
N THR A 608 29.69 -40.69 12.03
CA THR A 608 29.21 -42.06 12.26
C THR A 608 28.79 -42.73 10.94
N PRO A 609 29.01 -44.05 10.76
CA PRO A 609 28.54 -44.78 9.58
C PRO A 609 27.02 -44.61 9.39
N VAL A 610 26.60 -44.26 8.19
CA VAL A 610 25.18 -44.12 7.81
C VAL A 610 24.82 -45.30 6.91
N THR A 611 23.75 -46.03 7.25
CA THR A 611 23.32 -47.16 6.46
C THR A 611 22.70 -46.69 5.15
N ASN A 612 23.12 -47.27 4.04
CA ASN A 612 22.60 -46.99 2.71
C ASN A 612 21.21 -47.62 2.52
N VAL A 613 20.18 -46.85 2.22
CA VAL A 613 18.92 -47.37 1.74
C VAL A 613 19.13 -47.80 0.28
N LYS A 614 19.06 -49.11 0.01
CA LYS A 614 19.25 -49.69 -1.33
C LYS A 614 18.26 -49.05 -2.33
N PRO A 615 18.70 -48.45 -3.45
CA PRO A 615 17.79 -47.81 -4.40
C PRO A 615 16.76 -48.81 -5.00
N ILE A 616 15.53 -48.32 -5.16
CA ILE A 616 14.45 -49.08 -5.81
C ILE A 616 14.58 -48.93 -7.31
N LYS A 617 14.51 -50.07 -8.05
CA LYS A 617 14.48 -50.12 -9.51
C LYS A 617 13.45 -51.12 -10.01
N ILE A 618 12.98 -50.94 -11.25
CA ILE A 618 12.06 -51.90 -11.89
C ILE A 618 12.67 -53.33 -11.84
N GLY A 619 11.84 -54.32 -11.54
CA GLY A 619 12.25 -55.70 -11.37
C GLY A 619 12.69 -56.05 -9.94
N PHE A 620 13.00 -55.10 -9.09
CA PHE A 620 13.44 -55.39 -7.71
C PHE A 620 12.27 -55.76 -6.80
N THR A 621 12.59 -56.57 -5.83
CA THR A 621 11.67 -56.90 -4.71
C THR A 621 11.75 -55.78 -3.66
N VAL A 622 10.59 -55.31 -3.25
CA VAL A 622 10.42 -54.33 -2.18
C VAL A 622 9.46 -54.88 -1.11
N TYR A 623 9.57 -54.30 0.05
CA TYR A 623 8.71 -54.66 1.20
C TYR A 623 8.02 -53.36 1.68
N VAL A 624 6.79 -53.49 2.15
CA VAL A 624 6.09 -52.39 2.81
C VAL A 624 6.74 -52.22 4.19
N ASN A 625 7.32 -51.06 4.43
CA ASN A 625 8.02 -50.78 5.69
C ASN A 625 7.05 -50.38 6.80
N ASP A 626 5.94 -49.72 6.40
CA ASP A 626 4.90 -49.27 7.32
C ASP A 626 3.53 -49.39 6.64
N GLY A 627 2.65 -50.18 7.26
CA GLY A 627 1.29 -50.47 6.78
C GLY A 627 0.27 -50.14 7.87
N PRO A 628 -0.98 -50.00 7.48
CA PRO A 628 -1.59 -50.35 6.17
C PRO A 628 -1.31 -49.33 5.05
N LEU A 629 -0.74 -49.76 3.92
CA LEU A 629 -0.41 -48.93 2.77
C LEU A 629 -1.43 -49.07 1.65
N ASN A 630 -2.04 -48.00 1.22
CA ASN A 630 -2.98 -48.00 0.11
C ASN A 630 -2.25 -48.19 -1.24
N MET A 631 -2.62 -49.24 -1.96
CA MET A 631 -2.24 -49.49 -3.34
C MET A 631 -3.35 -48.96 -4.26
N ARG A 632 -3.04 -48.10 -5.20
CA ARG A 632 -4.01 -47.35 -5.99
C ARG A 632 -3.96 -47.68 -7.49
N SER A 633 -5.09 -47.40 -8.19
CA SER A 633 -5.22 -47.68 -9.64
C SER A 633 -4.32 -46.79 -10.52
N SER A 634 -3.97 -45.58 -10.07
CA SER A 634 -3.05 -44.65 -10.74
C SER A 634 -2.19 -43.92 -9.71
N PRO A 635 -1.09 -43.24 -10.11
CA PRO A 635 -0.20 -42.54 -9.20
C PRO A 635 -0.85 -41.19 -8.76
N SER A 636 -1.88 -41.29 -7.93
CA SER A 636 -2.61 -40.14 -7.38
C SER A 636 -3.24 -40.46 -6.04
N THR A 637 -3.25 -39.52 -5.13
CA THR A 637 -3.92 -39.64 -3.81
C THR A 637 -5.43 -39.70 -3.93
N SER A 638 -6.02 -39.23 -5.02
CA SER A 638 -7.46 -39.35 -5.33
C SER A 638 -7.86 -40.59 -6.11
N ALA A 639 -6.88 -41.39 -6.59
CA ALA A 639 -7.18 -42.61 -7.34
C ALA A 639 -7.80 -43.68 -6.45
N SER A 640 -8.65 -44.52 -7.04
CA SER A 640 -9.30 -45.62 -6.34
C SER A 640 -8.29 -46.57 -5.69
N ILE A 641 -8.55 -46.99 -4.47
CA ILE A 641 -7.74 -47.98 -3.75
C ILE A 641 -8.04 -49.36 -4.37
N VAL A 642 -7.00 -49.98 -4.90
CA VAL A 642 -7.05 -51.32 -5.50
C VAL A 642 -6.91 -52.38 -4.40
N ASN A 643 -6.01 -52.11 -3.44
CA ASN A 643 -5.76 -52.98 -2.30
C ASN A 643 -5.14 -52.21 -1.13
N VAL A 644 -5.12 -52.78 0.05
CA VAL A 644 -4.45 -52.25 1.24
C VAL A 644 -3.39 -53.28 1.67
N LEU A 645 -2.14 -52.83 1.65
CA LEU A 645 -0.99 -53.70 1.90
C LEU A 645 -0.58 -53.62 3.38
N PRO A 646 -0.42 -54.75 4.05
CA PRO A 646 0.10 -54.78 5.42
C PRO A 646 1.61 -54.51 5.47
N THR A 647 2.11 -54.16 6.63
CA THR A 647 3.57 -54.13 6.89
C THR A 647 4.18 -55.49 6.47
N ASP A 648 5.40 -55.45 5.96
CA ASP A 648 6.17 -56.58 5.42
C ASP A 648 5.60 -57.23 4.16
N ALA A 649 4.52 -56.70 3.57
CA ALA A 649 4.04 -57.20 2.28
C ALA A 649 5.18 -57.16 1.24
N LYS A 650 5.42 -58.29 0.59
CA LYS A 650 6.47 -58.48 -0.42
C LYS A 650 5.89 -58.30 -1.83
N LEU A 651 6.41 -57.38 -2.61
CA LEU A 651 5.98 -57.09 -3.97
C LEU A 651 7.19 -56.84 -4.89
N GLN A 652 6.96 -56.94 -6.20
CA GLN A 652 7.98 -56.62 -7.20
C GLN A 652 7.66 -55.27 -7.87
N VAL A 653 8.66 -54.44 -8.08
CA VAL A 653 8.52 -53.16 -8.80
C VAL A 653 8.27 -53.43 -10.28
N ALA A 654 7.13 -52.96 -10.78
CA ALA A 654 6.67 -53.21 -12.15
C ALA A 654 6.84 -51.99 -13.07
N ASP A 655 6.79 -50.74 -12.54
CA ASP A 655 6.91 -49.49 -13.28
C ASP A 655 7.21 -48.33 -12.33
N GLY A 656 7.68 -47.17 -12.86
CA GLY A 656 8.01 -45.97 -12.12
C GLY A 656 9.50 -45.64 -12.18
N PRO A 657 9.92 -44.57 -11.45
CA PRO A 657 9.09 -43.74 -10.60
C PRO A 657 8.23 -42.73 -11.39
N ARG A 658 7.10 -42.30 -10.83
CA ARG A 658 6.28 -41.19 -11.32
C ARG A 658 5.99 -40.21 -10.20
N THR A 659 6.09 -38.92 -10.48
CA THR A 659 5.77 -37.87 -9.50
C THR A 659 4.36 -37.35 -9.74
N ALA A 660 3.50 -37.44 -8.71
CA ALA A 660 2.15 -36.89 -8.74
C ALA A 660 1.67 -36.57 -7.31
N ASN A 661 0.91 -35.49 -7.14
CA ASN A 661 0.40 -34.99 -5.86
C ASN A 661 1.49 -34.85 -4.78
N GLY A 662 2.70 -34.40 -5.16
CA GLY A 662 3.82 -34.23 -4.23
C GLY A 662 4.53 -35.51 -3.78
N TYR A 663 4.16 -36.69 -4.33
CA TYR A 663 4.75 -37.97 -4.00
C TYR A 663 5.44 -38.64 -5.19
N THR A 664 6.48 -39.45 -4.89
CA THR A 664 7.05 -40.39 -5.83
C THR A 664 6.30 -41.70 -5.73
N TRP A 665 5.81 -42.21 -6.84
CA TRP A 665 4.99 -43.41 -6.92
C TRP A 665 5.74 -44.50 -7.69
N TRP A 666 5.62 -45.74 -7.17
CA TRP A 666 6.07 -46.96 -7.85
C TRP A 666 4.90 -47.88 -8.10
N LYS A 667 4.81 -48.40 -9.30
CA LYS A 667 3.84 -49.48 -9.60
C LYS A 667 4.42 -50.80 -9.15
N LEU A 668 3.70 -51.43 -8.25
CA LEU A 668 4.09 -52.73 -7.71
C LEU A 668 3.15 -53.83 -8.20
N ARG A 669 3.66 -55.06 -8.26
CA ARG A 669 2.86 -56.28 -8.58
C ARG A 669 3.15 -57.41 -7.60
N SER A 670 2.13 -58.19 -7.33
CA SER A 670 2.21 -59.42 -6.54
C SER A 670 1.06 -60.36 -6.91
N SER A 671 1.32 -61.65 -6.90
CA SER A 671 0.24 -62.68 -7.09
C SER A 671 -0.80 -62.63 -5.98
N LYS A 672 -0.41 -62.23 -4.78
CA LYS A 672 -1.30 -62.12 -3.61
C LYS A 672 -2.08 -60.82 -3.55
N TRP A 673 -1.46 -59.68 -3.94
CA TRP A 673 -2.01 -58.36 -3.69
C TRP A 673 -2.43 -57.63 -4.97
N GLY A 674 -2.23 -58.23 -6.13
CA GLY A 674 -2.51 -57.63 -7.43
C GLY A 674 -1.46 -56.63 -7.88
N THR A 675 -1.88 -55.64 -8.70
CA THR A 675 -1.00 -54.66 -9.30
C THR A 675 -1.57 -53.25 -9.07
N GLY A 676 -0.74 -52.32 -8.62
CA GLY A 676 -1.16 -50.91 -8.41
C GLY A 676 -0.01 -50.03 -7.97
N TRP A 677 -0.30 -48.75 -7.80
CA TRP A 677 0.64 -47.69 -7.45
C TRP A 677 0.67 -47.46 -5.94
N VAL A 678 1.89 -47.35 -5.41
CA VAL A 678 2.13 -47.05 -4.01
C VAL A 678 3.13 -45.89 -3.89
N VAL A 679 3.06 -45.15 -2.81
CA VAL A 679 4.02 -44.06 -2.51
C VAL A 679 5.35 -44.68 -2.10
N ALA A 680 6.46 -44.15 -2.67
CA ALA A 680 7.83 -44.63 -2.46
C ALA A 680 8.27 -44.65 -0.99
N ASN A 681 7.78 -43.71 -0.19
CA ASN A 681 8.17 -43.51 1.20
C ASN A 681 7.86 -44.70 2.12
N TYR A 682 6.89 -45.52 1.74
CA TYR A 682 6.39 -46.65 2.54
C TYR A 682 6.94 -48.02 2.11
N ILE A 683 7.85 -48.01 1.13
CA ILE A 683 8.44 -49.27 0.63
C ILE A 683 9.97 -49.18 0.62
N GLY A 684 10.63 -50.31 0.78
CA GLY A 684 12.06 -50.43 0.81
C GLY A 684 12.59 -51.79 0.37
N ARG A 685 13.92 -51.84 0.11
CA ARG A 685 14.66 -53.10 -0.14
C ARG A 685 15.36 -53.54 1.16
N ARG A 686 15.24 -54.75 1.49
CA ARG A 686 15.99 -55.40 2.58
C ARG A 686 17.29 -56.02 2.09
#